data_9fb4c119407975c653db39f6d1cf282e
#
_entry.id   9fb4c119407975c653db39f6d1cf282e
#
_cell.length_a   1.000
_cell.length_b   1.000
_cell.length_c   1.000
_cell.angle_alpha   90.00
_cell.angle_beta   90.00
_cell.angle_gamma   90.00
#
_symmetry.space_group_name_H-M   'P 1'
#
loop_
_entity.id
_entity.type
_entity.pdbx_description
1 polymer ?
#
loop_
_entity_poly.entity_id
_entity_poly.type
_entity_poly.pdbx_seq_one_letter_code
_entity_poly.pdbx_strand_id
1 'polypeptide(L)'
;MDKTVKTLIEPVSGLNLNNKAKLDVSSGIRKLLQKLEAFFLKKGYILFVIGFLLGRALILSTLTPFILPFFAAVYVIRKERAPIALVGLVVGAATLSVLDATYAFGSTVFFLFLFRVALNWLKQEVKALPFFVFATIIISKLAKSFMVTGQISLFDGMMAGVEASLGFILTLIFLQSIPLILANKRRQTLKTEEVVCLIIMLASIMTGTIGWSVYDLSLEHITSRYLVLVFAFVAGATVGSTVGVVTGLIFSLANVSSFYHMSLLAFAGLLGGLLKEGKKIGVVIGLFISTLLIGMYGEGSGNLDKTLLESAAAMILFLLTPQGLTSKLAKYIPGTPEYAAEQQHYMRKMRDVTAQRVEQFSSVFQALSNSFASYDELSERDDPESRELDYFLSNVTEKTCQMCFKKEHCWARNFNTTYDYMKEIMHEMDQNDGTISPKLARDWGKHCTKSQKVMNTIQQELTLFQANQKLKKQVQESRRLVADQLLGVSTVMGDFAKEIQRERDNHHKQEEQIYEALQEFGIHIEHVEIYSLEHSNVDIDMTIPYCNGHGECEKLIAPVLSDILGETIIVNSEECSTYPNGFCHVTFRSAKAFTIETGVAHAAKDGGFISGDSYSMISLSGGKHAVAISDGMGNGERAHIESKETLMLLQKILQSGIEEKLAIKSVNSILSLRTTDEIFSTLDLAMIDLQDASAKFLKVGSIPSFIKRGKTVKKIQSSNLPIGIIHEFDVEVVTEQLKAGDLLIMMSDGVFEGPKHVENYDLWMKRKIGELATDDPQEVADLIMEEVIRSRSNMIEDDMTVVVTKIKHNTPKWATIPVHKYQKQA
;
A
#
# COMPACT_ATOMS: atom_id res chain seq x y z
N MET A 1 -3.91 -42.07 -3.35
CA MET A 1 -2.60 -42.37 -3.96
C MET A 1 -1.64 -41.30 -3.48
N ASP A 2 -1.04 -41.65 -2.36
CA ASP A 2 -0.12 -40.79 -1.59
C ASP A 2 1.31 -41.32 -1.82
N LYS A 3 2.30 -40.45 -1.69
CA LYS A 3 3.72 -40.70 -1.84
C LYS A 3 4.25 -40.62 -3.29
N THR A 4 4.70 -39.42 -3.67
CA THR A 4 5.97 -39.20 -4.41
C THR A 4 6.03 -37.75 -4.88
N VAL A 5 6.43 -36.79 -4.07
CA VAL A 5 7.17 -35.56 -4.45
C VAL A 5 7.79 -35.00 -3.18
N LYS A 6 8.87 -35.61 -2.76
CA LYS A 6 9.80 -35.07 -1.78
C LYS A 6 11.19 -35.56 -2.13
N THR A 7 11.79 -34.94 -3.12
CA THR A 7 13.23 -34.89 -3.35
C THR A 7 13.48 -34.04 -4.59
N LEU A 8 14.08 -32.90 -4.39
CA LEU A 8 14.94 -32.15 -5.31
C LEU A 8 14.85 -30.67 -5.00
N ILE A 9 15.63 -30.24 -4.03
CA ILE A 9 16.36 -28.95 -4.00
C ILE A 9 17.33 -29.06 -2.82
N GLU A 10 18.52 -29.58 -3.07
CA GLU A 10 19.71 -29.31 -2.27
C GLU A 10 20.38 -28.06 -2.83
N PRO A 11 20.74 -27.08 -1.99
CA PRO A 11 21.59 -25.98 -2.42
C PRO A 11 23.06 -26.42 -2.40
N VAL A 12 23.71 -26.28 -3.53
CA VAL A 12 25.18 -26.44 -3.69
C VAL A 12 25.86 -25.37 -2.83
N SER A 13 26.44 -25.78 -1.70
CA SER A 13 27.33 -24.98 -0.89
C SER A 13 28.76 -25.08 -1.43
N GLY A 14 29.25 -23.97 -2.00
CA GLY A 14 30.65 -23.78 -2.35
C GLY A 14 31.56 -23.87 -1.13
N LEU A 15 32.69 -24.57 -1.33
CA LEU A 15 33.80 -24.74 -0.42
C LEU A 15 34.28 -23.40 0.16
N ASN A 16 34.35 -23.32 1.45
CA ASN A 16 35.17 -22.35 2.15
C ASN A 16 36.10 -23.04 3.18
N LEU A 17 37.32 -23.24 2.75
CA LEU A 17 38.44 -23.65 3.59
C LEU A 17 38.88 -22.45 4.43
N ASN A 18 38.53 -22.42 5.70
CA ASN A 18 39.36 -21.87 6.75
C ASN A 18 38.86 -22.31 8.15
N ASN A 19 39.28 -23.51 8.52
CA ASN A 19 39.17 -24.03 9.88
C ASN A 19 40.25 -23.42 10.74
N LYS A 20 39.91 -22.49 11.64
CA LYS A 20 40.62 -22.28 12.90
C LYS A 20 39.75 -22.81 14.03
N ALA A 21 40.19 -23.87 14.65
CA ALA A 21 39.59 -24.49 15.83
C ALA A 21 39.44 -23.43 16.95
N LYS A 22 38.22 -22.91 17.12
CA LYS A 22 37.78 -22.22 18.32
C LYS A 22 36.97 -23.23 19.13
N LEU A 23 37.47 -23.52 20.32
CA LEU A 23 36.93 -24.40 21.33
C LEU A 23 35.38 -24.42 21.36
N ASP A 24 34.85 -25.61 21.33
CA ASP A 24 33.43 -26.00 21.27
C ASP A 24 32.65 -25.78 22.58
N VAL A 25 33.11 -24.87 23.44
CA VAL A 25 32.45 -24.47 24.71
C VAL A 25 31.18 -23.62 24.41
N SER A 26 31.11 -22.97 23.26
CA SER A 26 29.97 -22.08 22.92
C SER A 26 28.70 -22.85 22.52
N SER A 27 28.79 -24.04 21.97
CA SER A 27 27.64 -24.85 21.51
C SER A 27 26.89 -25.48 22.69
N GLY A 28 27.65 -25.94 23.73
CA GLY A 28 27.08 -26.48 24.97
C GLY A 28 26.32 -25.41 25.74
N ILE A 29 26.91 -24.25 25.93
CA ILE A 29 26.30 -23.11 26.63
C ILE A 29 25.09 -22.58 25.86
N ARG A 30 25.11 -22.50 24.51
CA ARG A 30 23.93 -22.14 23.70
C ARG A 30 22.78 -23.12 23.82
N LYS A 31 23.06 -24.43 23.80
CA LYS A 31 22.04 -25.47 24.01
C LYS A 31 21.45 -25.44 25.41
N LEU A 32 22.26 -25.13 26.41
CA LEU A 32 21.82 -25.00 27.80
C LEU A 32 20.97 -23.74 28.00
N LEU A 33 21.38 -22.60 27.43
CA LEU A 33 20.60 -21.37 27.41
C LEU A 33 19.27 -21.52 26.68
N GLN A 34 19.24 -22.20 25.54
CA GLN A 34 18.00 -22.49 24.81
C GLN A 34 17.07 -23.42 25.59
N LYS A 35 17.60 -24.41 26.31
CA LYS A 35 16.81 -25.27 27.20
C LYS A 35 16.28 -24.51 28.41
N LEU A 36 17.08 -23.62 29.00
CA LEU A 36 16.66 -22.74 30.08
C LEU A 36 15.59 -21.74 29.63
N GLU A 37 15.80 -21.09 28.49
CA GLU A 37 14.81 -20.19 27.87
C GLU A 37 13.48 -20.92 27.60
N ALA A 38 13.55 -22.11 27.05
CA ALA A 38 12.36 -22.93 26.79
C ALA A 38 11.67 -23.38 28.10
N PHE A 39 12.43 -23.66 29.13
CA PHE A 39 11.91 -24.09 30.44
C PHE A 39 11.26 -22.91 31.16
N PHE A 40 11.94 -21.76 31.26
CA PHE A 40 11.39 -20.59 31.96
C PHE A 40 10.21 -19.96 31.21
N LEU A 41 10.32 -19.76 29.89
CA LEU A 41 9.28 -19.09 29.09
C LEU A 41 8.11 -20.01 28.72
N LYS A 42 8.36 -21.23 28.22
CA LYS A 42 7.28 -22.14 27.78
C LYS A 42 6.47 -22.70 28.95
N LYS A 43 7.09 -23.02 30.07
CA LYS A 43 6.38 -23.53 31.26
C LYS A 43 5.83 -22.45 32.17
N GLY A 44 6.17 -21.18 31.97
CA GLY A 44 5.63 -20.06 32.74
C GLY A 44 6.29 -19.83 34.11
N TYR A 45 7.44 -20.47 34.38
CA TYR A 45 8.17 -20.27 35.65
C TYR A 45 8.68 -18.83 35.81
N ILE A 46 8.83 -18.08 34.76
CA ILE A 46 9.14 -16.65 34.84
C ILE A 46 8.08 -15.88 35.63
N LEU A 47 6.79 -16.25 35.54
CA LEU A 47 5.71 -15.64 36.29
C LEU A 47 5.80 -15.96 37.80
N PHE A 48 6.34 -17.12 38.15
CA PHE A 48 6.63 -17.46 39.54
C PHE A 48 7.73 -16.55 40.11
N VAL A 49 8.84 -16.38 39.37
CA VAL A 49 9.95 -15.53 39.80
C VAL A 49 9.51 -14.06 39.94
N ILE A 50 8.78 -13.55 38.94
CA ILE A 50 8.23 -12.20 38.97
C ILE A 50 7.26 -12.05 40.14
N GLY A 51 6.33 -13.02 40.31
CA GLY A 51 5.37 -13.03 41.42
C GLY A 51 6.07 -13.08 42.78
N PHE A 52 7.13 -13.91 42.91
CA PHE A 52 7.93 -14.00 44.15
C PHE A 52 8.55 -12.64 44.51
N LEU A 53 9.17 -11.95 43.58
CA LEU A 53 9.80 -10.64 43.81
C LEU A 53 8.75 -9.58 44.08
N LEU A 54 7.64 -9.54 43.32
CA LEU A 54 6.55 -8.57 43.53
C LEU A 54 5.78 -8.83 44.83
N GLY A 55 5.65 -10.09 45.27
CA GLY A 55 5.09 -10.45 46.56
C GLY A 55 5.93 -10.00 47.76
N ARG A 56 7.22 -9.83 47.57
CA ARG A 56 8.18 -9.32 48.57
C ARG A 56 8.32 -7.80 48.52
N ALA A 57 7.87 -7.15 47.44
CA ALA A 57 8.05 -5.70 47.23
C ALA A 57 7.16 -4.88 48.21
N LEU A 58 7.75 -4.10 49.06
CA LEU A 58 7.08 -3.20 49.99
C LEU A 58 7.27 -1.74 49.58
N ILE A 59 6.24 -0.91 49.75
CA ILE A 59 6.31 0.54 49.67
C ILE A 59 6.02 1.12 51.06
N LEU A 60 6.78 2.13 51.47
CA LEU A 60 6.68 2.75 52.80
C LEU A 60 6.72 1.73 53.96
N SER A 61 7.46 0.64 53.79
CA SER A 61 7.64 -0.47 54.76
C SER A 61 6.36 -1.22 55.14
N THR A 62 5.15 -0.80 54.69
CA THR A 62 3.86 -1.35 55.12
C THR A 62 2.87 -1.65 54.01
N LEU A 63 3.06 -1.09 52.83
CA LEU A 63 2.14 -1.21 51.67
C LEU A 63 2.64 -2.25 50.69
N THR A 64 1.70 -3.05 50.15
CA THR A 64 2.00 -4.12 49.17
C THR A 64 1.20 -3.94 47.84
N PRO A 65 1.33 -2.79 47.15
CA PRO A 65 0.46 -2.43 46.04
C PRO A 65 0.65 -3.28 44.80
N PHE A 66 1.70 -4.11 44.73
CA PHE A 66 2.05 -4.88 43.51
C PHE A 66 1.33 -6.22 43.40
N ILE A 67 0.90 -6.81 44.53
CA ILE A 67 0.39 -8.18 44.63
C ILE A 67 -0.87 -8.35 43.76
N LEU A 68 -1.88 -7.59 44.06
CA LEU A 68 -3.19 -7.74 43.42
C LEU A 68 -3.20 -7.29 41.93
N PRO A 69 -2.58 -6.15 41.55
CA PRO A 69 -2.45 -5.74 40.16
C PRO A 69 -1.78 -6.79 39.26
N PHE A 70 -0.69 -7.37 39.73
CA PHE A 70 0.02 -8.39 38.98
C PHE A 70 -0.81 -9.66 38.79
N PHE A 71 -1.42 -10.14 39.90
CA PHE A 71 -2.28 -11.30 39.83
C PHE A 71 -3.49 -11.09 38.90
N ALA A 72 -4.18 -9.96 39.05
CA ALA A 72 -5.34 -9.60 38.25
C ALA A 72 -5.01 -9.53 36.75
N ALA A 73 -3.90 -8.89 36.40
CA ALA A 73 -3.44 -8.79 35.02
C ALA A 73 -3.06 -10.16 34.42
N VAL A 74 -2.34 -11.02 35.18
CA VAL A 74 -2.04 -12.39 34.74
C VAL A 74 -3.31 -13.23 34.58
N TYR A 75 -4.27 -13.06 35.49
CA TYR A 75 -5.53 -13.82 35.45
C TYR A 75 -6.36 -13.51 34.19
N VAL A 76 -6.47 -12.25 33.79
CA VAL A 76 -7.22 -11.84 32.61
C VAL A 76 -6.49 -12.23 31.33
N ILE A 77 -5.14 -12.09 31.28
CA ILE A 77 -4.35 -12.39 30.07
C ILE A 77 -4.14 -13.87 29.85
N ARG A 78 -3.84 -14.64 30.92
CA ARG A 78 -3.55 -16.08 30.87
C ARG A 78 -4.07 -16.78 32.12
N LYS A 79 -5.36 -17.03 32.15
CA LYS A 79 -6.06 -17.70 33.28
C LYS A 79 -5.41 -19.01 33.72
N GLU A 80 -4.91 -19.81 32.78
CA GLU A 80 -4.25 -21.10 33.05
C GLU A 80 -2.95 -20.97 33.86
N ARG A 81 -2.27 -19.81 33.80
CA ARG A 81 -0.99 -19.56 34.49
C ARG A 81 -1.14 -18.75 35.77
N ALA A 82 -2.33 -18.26 36.07
CA ALA A 82 -2.62 -17.50 37.26
C ALA A 82 -2.27 -18.22 38.57
N PRO A 83 -2.48 -19.57 38.71
CA PRO A 83 -2.09 -20.28 39.91
C PRO A 83 -0.56 -20.25 40.19
N ILE A 84 0.27 -20.27 39.10
CA ILE A 84 1.72 -20.21 39.25
C ILE A 84 2.14 -18.83 39.76
N ALA A 85 1.53 -17.77 39.25
CA ALA A 85 1.76 -16.40 39.73
C ALA A 85 1.31 -16.22 41.17
N LEU A 86 0.15 -16.80 41.55
CA LEU A 86 -0.36 -16.74 42.93
C LEU A 86 0.61 -17.40 43.93
N VAL A 87 1.09 -18.62 43.61
CA VAL A 87 2.05 -19.30 44.48
C VAL A 87 3.34 -18.47 44.61
N GLY A 88 3.84 -17.89 43.54
CA GLY A 88 4.98 -16.98 43.62
C GLY A 88 4.74 -15.78 44.55
N LEU A 89 3.60 -15.09 44.40
CA LEU A 89 3.23 -13.95 45.25
C LEU A 89 3.12 -14.32 46.73
N VAL A 90 2.45 -15.40 47.03
CA VAL A 90 2.24 -15.85 48.44
C VAL A 90 3.57 -16.27 49.07
N VAL A 91 4.42 -17.02 48.33
CA VAL A 91 5.75 -17.43 48.83
C VAL A 91 6.64 -16.21 49.03
N GLY A 92 6.59 -15.22 48.11
CA GLY A 92 7.30 -13.97 48.25
C GLY A 92 6.87 -13.19 49.48
N ALA A 93 5.57 -13.01 49.68
CA ALA A 93 5.02 -12.34 50.85
C ALA A 93 5.35 -13.09 52.19
N ALA A 94 5.37 -14.44 52.17
CA ALA A 94 5.72 -15.24 53.32
C ALA A 94 7.19 -15.03 53.80
N THR A 95 8.09 -14.60 52.96
CA THR A 95 9.45 -14.23 53.35
C THR A 95 9.53 -12.93 54.19
N LEU A 96 8.49 -12.12 54.21
CA LEU A 96 8.40 -10.89 54.98
C LEU A 96 7.70 -11.16 56.32
N SER A 97 6.47 -11.65 56.30
CA SER A 97 5.69 -12.07 57.43
C SER A 97 4.58 -13.08 57.01
N VAL A 98 4.20 -13.91 57.97
CA VAL A 98 3.06 -14.83 57.78
C VAL A 98 1.76 -14.06 57.54
N LEU A 99 1.63 -12.89 58.17
CA LEU A 99 0.47 -12.03 58.11
C LEU A 99 0.34 -11.40 56.69
N ASP A 100 1.43 -11.05 56.06
CA ASP A 100 1.46 -10.55 54.69
C ASP A 100 1.14 -11.67 53.65
N ALA A 101 1.58 -12.90 53.94
CA ALA A 101 1.22 -14.06 53.10
C ALA A 101 -0.30 -14.35 53.19
N THR A 102 -0.91 -14.31 54.35
CA THR A 102 -2.35 -14.47 54.52
C THR A 102 -3.13 -13.32 53.87
N TYR A 103 -2.66 -12.10 53.95
CA TYR A 103 -3.21 -10.96 53.24
C TYR A 103 -3.15 -11.14 51.71
N ALA A 104 -1.99 -11.54 51.19
CA ALA A 104 -1.80 -11.79 49.77
C ALA A 104 -2.75 -12.86 49.22
N PHE A 105 -2.88 -13.97 49.94
CA PHE A 105 -3.80 -15.06 49.58
C PHE A 105 -5.26 -14.60 49.72
N GLY A 106 -5.65 -14.02 50.85
CA GLY A 106 -7.01 -13.54 51.13
C GLY A 106 -7.52 -12.51 50.17
N SER A 107 -6.67 -11.48 49.83
CA SER A 107 -7.03 -10.45 48.87
C SER A 107 -7.19 -10.97 47.46
N THR A 108 -6.37 -11.92 47.03
CA THR A 108 -6.50 -12.55 45.71
C THR A 108 -7.73 -13.45 45.61
N VAL A 109 -8.08 -14.22 46.65
CA VAL A 109 -9.31 -15.01 46.71
C VAL A 109 -10.55 -14.11 46.69
N PHE A 110 -10.53 -13.03 47.48
CA PHE A 110 -11.61 -12.06 47.48
C PHE A 110 -11.80 -11.34 46.14
N PHE A 111 -10.70 -11.01 45.49
CA PHE A 111 -10.73 -10.48 44.10
C PHE A 111 -11.38 -11.47 43.13
N LEU A 112 -11.00 -12.75 43.16
CA LEU A 112 -11.59 -13.75 42.31
C LEU A 112 -13.10 -13.92 42.51
N PHE A 113 -13.55 -13.83 43.77
CA PHE A 113 -14.97 -13.88 44.11
C PHE A 113 -15.73 -12.68 43.55
N LEU A 114 -15.24 -11.46 43.80
CA LEU A 114 -15.82 -10.20 43.34
C LEU A 114 -15.85 -10.13 41.79
N PHE A 115 -14.75 -10.47 41.20
CA PHE A 115 -14.60 -10.43 39.72
C PHE A 115 -15.52 -11.46 39.05
N ARG A 116 -15.67 -12.66 39.63
CA ARG A 116 -16.54 -13.71 39.09
C ARG A 116 -18.04 -13.36 39.21
N VAL A 117 -18.43 -12.70 40.26
CA VAL A 117 -19.80 -12.17 40.45
C VAL A 117 -20.08 -11.04 39.42
N ALA A 118 -19.11 -10.16 39.21
CA ALA A 118 -19.25 -9.02 38.31
C ALA A 118 -19.22 -9.37 36.83
N LEU A 119 -18.54 -10.48 36.46
CA LEU A 119 -18.50 -10.99 35.08
C LEU A 119 -19.88 -11.27 34.47
N ASN A 120 -20.85 -11.65 35.33
CA ASN A 120 -22.22 -11.90 34.88
C ASN A 120 -22.97 -10.61 34.44
N TRP A 121 -22.44 -9.43 34.78
CA TRP A 121 -23.08 -8.12 34.55
C TRP A 121 -22.32 -7.22 33.56
N LEU A 122 -21.04 -7.49 33.25
CA LEU A 122 -20.17 -6.61 32.49
C LEU A 122 -19.79 -7.20 31.12
N LYS A 123 -20.08 -6.43 30.05
CA LYS A 123 -19.70 -6.78 28.67
C LYS A 123 -18.22 -6.49 28.34
N GLN A 124 -17.47 -5.76 29.17
CA GLN A 124 -16.08 -5.35 28.90
C GLN A 124 -15.16 -5.64 30.12
N GLU A 125 -14.68 -6.85 30.18
CA GLU A 125 -13.87 -7.37 31.31
C GLU A 125 -12.57 -6.57 31.56
N VAL A 126 -11.86 -6.20 30.49
CA VAL A 126 -10.51 -5.60 30.60
C VAL A 126 -10.54 -4.15 31.09
N LYS A 127 -11.52 -3.36 30.65
CA LYS A 127 -11.62 -1.93 31.02
C LYS A 127 -12.06 -1.72 32.48
N ALA A 128 -12.81 -2.66 33.03
CA ALA A 128 -13.31 -2.57 34.39
C ALA A 128 -12.31 -3.10 35.46
N LEU A 129 -11.27 -3.83 35.02
CA LEU A 129 -10.33 -4.51 35.91
C LEU A 129 -9.65 -3.59 36.91
N PRO A 130 -9.12 -2.39 36.56
CA PRO A 130 -8.48 -1.48 37.53
C PRO A 130 -9.42 -1.04 38.66
N PHE A 131 -10.72 -0.86 38.36
CA PHE A 131 -11.71 -0.47 39.37
C PHE A 131 -12.00 -1.61 40.35
N PHE A 132 -12.03 -2.87 39.89
CA PHE A 132 -12.18 -4.01 40.80
C PHE A 132 -10.96 -4.23 41.67
N VAL A 133 -9.76 -4.02 41.14
CA VAL A 133 -8.53 -4.07 41.89
C VAL A 133 -8.53 -3.00 42.96
N PHE A 134 -8.89 -1.75 42.60
CA PHE A 134 -9.01 -0.62 43.54
C PHE A 134 -9.96 -0.94 44.70
N ALA A 135 -11.21 -1.35 44.42
CA ALA A 135 -12.18 -1.70 45.45
C ALA A 135 -11.71 -2.86 46.34
N THR A 136 -11.12 -3.89 45.74
CA THR A 136 -10.61 -5.07 46.47
C THR A 136 -9.49 -4.66 47.44
N ILE A 137 -8.54 -3.82 47.03
CA ILE A 137 -7.44 -3.37 47.88
C ILE A 137 -7.97 -2.61 49.09
N ILE A 138 -8.90 -1.65 48.90
CA ILE A 138 -9.50 -0.90 50.03
C ILE A 138 -10.12 -1.84 51.01
N ILE A 139 -11.02 -2.72 50.55
CA ILE A 139 -11.77 -3.63 51.44
C ILE A 139 -10.82 -4.59 52.19
N SER A 140 -9.86 -5.18 51.45
CA SER A 140 -8.94 -6.14 52.06
C SER A 140 -7.97 -5.48 53.05
N LYS A 141 -7.53 -4.26 52.79
CA LYS A 141 -6.63 -3.50 53.69
C LYS A 141 -7.33 -3.09 54.97
N LEU A 142 -8.56 -2.54 54.84
CA LEU A 142 -9.37 -2.20 56.02
C LEU A 142 -9.72 -3.45 56.87
N ALA A 143 -10.03 -4.58 56.20
CA ALA A 143 -10.25 -5.83 56.91
C ALA A 143 -9.00 -6.31 57.67
N LYS A 144 -7.79 -6.19 57.02
CA LYS A 144 -6.50 -6.50 57.70
C LYS A 144 -6.28 -5.62 58.95
N SER A 145 -6.52 -4.28 58.81
CA SER A 145 -6.35 -3.33 59.91
C SER A 145 -7.34 -3.66 61.07
N PHE A 146 -8.59 -3.93 60.72
CA PHE A 146 -9.58 -4.34 61.74
C PHE A 146 -9.22 -5.63 62.46
N MET A 147 -8.69 -6.64 61.75
CA MET A 147 -8.27 -7.90 62.36
C MET A 147 -7.06 -7.74 63.32
N VAL A 148 -6.17 -6.77 63.06
CA VAL A 148 -4.95 -6.55 63.86
C VAL A 148 -5.18 -5.66 65.03
N THR A 149 -5.93 -4.57 64.85
CA THR A 149 -6.09 -3.48 65.82
C THR A 149 -7.47 -3.44 66.51
N GLY A 150 -8.47 -4.18 65.96
CA GLY A 150 -9.84 -4.12 66.41
C GLY A 150 -10.61 -2.83 66.16
N GLN A 151 -9.96 -1.82 65.64
CA GLN A 151 -10.52 -0.50 65.28
C GLN A 151 -9.94 0.00 63.95
N ILE A 152 -10.71 0.75 63.19
CA ILE A 152 -10.24 1.38 61.95
C ILE A 152 -9.90 2.83 62.26
N SER A 153 -8.61 3.22 62.17
CA SER A 153 -8.20 4.61 62.34
C SER A 153 -8.33 5.37 60.98
N LEU A 154 -8.45 6.72 61.10
CA LEU A 154 -8.44 7.58 59.89
C LEU A 154 -7.15 7.37 59.04
N PHE A 155 -6.02 7.14 59.74
CA PHE A 155 -4.74 6.87 59.12
C PHE A 155 -4.76 5.58 58.29
N ASP A 156 -5.38 4.50 58.78
CA ASP A 156 -5.54 3.23 58.07
C ASP A 156 -6.38 3.41 56.80
N GLY A 157 -7.45 4.24 56.87
CA GLY A 157 -8.27 4.59 55.74
C GLY A 157 -7.50 5.34 54.66
N MET A 158 -6.69 6.33 55.05
CA MET A 158 -5.83 7.08 54.13
C MET A 158 -4.78 6.16 53.46
N MET A 159 -4.12 5.30 54.22
CA MET A 159 -3.15 4.34 53.71
C MET A 159 -3.78 3.31 52.77
N ALA A 160 -4.98 2.82 53.06
CA ALA A 160 -5.74 1.97 52.16
C ALA A 160 -6.09 2.67 50.84
N GLY A 161 -6.45 3.97 50.91
CA GLY A 161 -6.70 4.79 49.73
C GLY A 161 -5.46 4.97 48.82
N VAL A 162 -4.31 5.26 49.46
CA VAL A 162 -3.02 5.37 48.73
C VAL A 162 -2.64 4.04 48.08
N GLU A 163 -2.72 2.94 48.83
CA GLU A 163 -2.41 1.59 48.29
C GLU A 163 -3.31 1.22 47.11
N ALA A 164 -4.61 1.52 47.22
CA ALA A 164 -5.58 1.28 46.15
C ALA A 164 -5.34 2.13 44.91
N SER A 165 -4.99 3.41 45.09
CA SER A 165 -4.68 4.32 43.97
C SER A 165 -3.42 3.86 43.24
N LEU A 166 -2.38 3.47 43.93
CA LEU A 166 -1.17 2.88 43.37
C LEU A 166 -1.53 1.55 42.65
N GLY A 167 -2.34 0.71 43.25
CA GLY A 167 -2.78 -0.55 42.65
C GLY A 167 -3.60 -0.36 41.39
N PHE A 168 -4.42 0.69 41.32
CA PHE A 168 -5.15 1.07 40.12
C PHE A 168 -4.20 1.38 38.96
N ILE A 169 -3.24 2.29 39.16
CA ILE A 169 -2.25 2.69 38.19
C ILE A 169 -1.40 1.48 37.73
N LEU A 170 -0.90 0.71 38.72
CA LEU A 170 -0.09 -0.47 38.44
C LEU A 170 -0.85 -1.54 37.63
N THR A 171 -2.17 -1.65 37.83
CA THR A 171 -2.99 -2.57 37.02
C THR A 171 -2.99 -2.17 35.55
N LEU A 172 -3.13 -0.88 35.23
CA LEU A 172 -3.05 -0.38 33.87
C LEU A 172 -1.68 -0.68 33.24
N ILE A 173 -0.62 -0.45 33.98
CA ILE A 173 0.76 -0.69 33.54
C ILE A 173 1.01 -2.19 33.30
N PHE A 174 0.57 -3.06 34.20
CA PHE A 174 0.79 -4.50 34.10
C PHE A 174 -0.07 -5.12 32.99
N LEU A 175 -1.26 -4.60 32.71
CA LEU A 175 -2.06 -5.02 31.56
C LEU A 175 -1.34 -4.76 30.22
N GLN A 176 -0.52 -3.73 30.13
CA GLN A 176 0.26 -3.44 28.91
C GLN A 176 1.58 -4.22 28.88
N SER A 177 2.27 -4.38 30.01
CA SER A 177 3.62 -4.98 30.06
C SER A 177 3.63 -6.51 30.10
N ILE A 178 2.66 -7.18 30.76
CA ILE A 178 2.61 -8.65 30.88
C ILE A 178 2.42 -9.34 29.51
N PRO A 179 1.55 -8.89 28.58
CA PRO A 179 1.45 -9.47 27.26
C PRO A 179 2.79 -9.50 26.50
N LEU A 180 3.63 -8.50 26.69
CA LEU A 180 4.94 -8.39 26.03
C LEU A 180 5.90 -9.50 26.50
N ILE A 181 5.85 -9.86 27.78
CA ILE A 181 6.68 -10.95 28.33
C ILE A 181 6.15 -12.32 27.95
N LEU A 182 4.82 -12.48 27.86
CA LEU A 182 4.17 -13.76 27.62
C LEU A 182 3.91 -14.06 26.14
N ALA A 183 4.09 -13.09 25.24
CA ALA A 183 3.78 -13.23 23.83
C ALA A 183 4.70 -14.24 23.14
N ASN A 184 4.13 -15.38 22.72
CA ASN A 184 4.82 -16.38 21.89
C ASN A 184 5.00 -15.92 20.43
N LYS A 185 4.27 -14.91 19.98
CA LYS A 185 4.46 -14.26 18.65
C LYS A 185 5.33 -13.02 18.87
N ARG A 186 6.50 -13.01 18.29
CA ARG A 186 7.38 -11.85 18.23
C ARG A 186 6.61 -10.69 17.58
N ARG A 187 6.10 -9.77 18.39
CA ARG A 187 5.74 -8.45 17.89
C ARG A 187 7.05 -7.78 17.48
N GLN A 188 7.06 -7.25 16.29
CA GLN A 188 8.32 -6.76 15.70
C GLN A 188 8.73 -5.40 16.26
N THR A 189 7.79 -4.60 16.77
CA THR A 189 8.07 -3.27 17.30
C THR A 189 7.21 -2.96 18.52
N LEU A 190 7.78 -2.30 19.51
CA LEU A 190 7.08 -1.79 20.70
C LEU A 190 6.75 -0.31 20.53
N LYS A 191 5.61 0.11 21.05
CA LYS A 191 5.28 1.53 21.16
C LYS A 191 6.03 2.14 22.33
N THR A 192 6.29 3.44 22.28
CA THR A 192 6.99 4.17 23.36
C THR A 192 6.33 3.96 24.72
N GLU A 193 5.00 3.97 24.78
CA GLU A 193 4.20 3.71 25.98
C GLU A 193 4.42 2.29 26.55
N GLU A 194 4.51 1.29 25.67
CA GLU A 194 4.76 -0.11 26.05
C GLU A 194 6.16 -0.28 26.66
N VAL A 195 7.15 0.46 26.15
CA VAL A 195 8.51 0.47 26.70
C VAL A 195 8.53 1.09 28.09
N VAL A 196 7.83 2.21 28.30
CA VAL A 196 7.71 2.85 29.62
C VAL A 196 7.04 1.91 30.61
N CYS A 197 5.95 1.25 30.23
CA CYS A 197 5.28 0.27 31.11
C CYS A 197 6.18 -0.93 31.47
N LEU A 198 7.01 -1.39 30.50
CA LEU A 198 7.99 -2.44 30.76
C LEU A 198 9.07 -2.01 31.76
N ILE A 199 9.57 -0.77 31.64
CA ILE A 199 10.56 -0.19 32.57
C ILE A 199 9.98 -0.10 33.97
N ILE A 200 8.76 0.43 34.14
CA ILE A 200 8.08 0.50 35.42
C ILE A 200 7.91 -0.87 36.06
N MET A 201 7.52 -1.87 35.26
CA MET A 201 7.38 -3.23 35.73
C MET A 201 8.73 -3.84 36.19
N LEU A 202 9.82 -3.61 35.41
CA LEU A 202 11.16 -4.06 35.81
C LEU A 202 11.65 -3.39 37.08
N ALA A 203 11.44 -2.09 37.21
CA ALA A 203 11.76 -1.37 38.43
C ALA A 203 10.93 -1.90 39.65
N SER A 204 9.65 -2.19 39.45
CA SER A 204 8.77 -2.79 40.48
C SER A 204 9.23 -4.19 40.88
N ILE A 205 9.71 -4.99 39.94
CA ILE A 205 10.28 -6.32 40.23
C ILE A 205 11.55 -6.17 41.11
N MET A 206 12.39 -5.18 40.79
CA MET A 206 13.63 -4.94 41.54
C MET A 206 13.40 -4.50 42.97
N THR A 207 12.27 -3.81 43.29
CA THR A 207 11.97 -3.48 44.71
C THR A 207 11.82 -4.73 45.59
N GLY A 208 11.50 -5.86 44.99
CA GLY A 208 11.48 -7.15 45.74
C GLY A 208 12.85 -7.66 46.18
N THR A 209 13.95 -7.06 45.71
CA THR A 209 15.32 -7.40 46.13
C THR A 209 15.76 -6.56 47.36
N ILE A 210 14.96 -5.60 47.83
CA ILE A 210 15.25 -4.76 48.96
C ILE A 210 15.51 -5.61 50.20
N GLY A 211 16.60 -5.28 50.88
CA GLY A 211 17.08 -5.98 52.10
C GLY A 211 17.93 -7.22 51.82
N TRP A 212 18.21 -7.53 50.58
CA TRP A 212 19.22 -8.53 50.22
C TRP A 212 20.60 -7.90 50.13
N SER A 213 21.54 -8.38 50.95
CA SER A 213 22.93 -7.95 50.92
C SER A 213 23.85 -9.12 50.68
N VAL A 214 24.92 -8.92 49.88
CA VAL A 214 26.00 -9.86 49.61
C VAL A 214 27.29 -9.16 50.03
N TYR A 215 27.96 -9.64 51.04
CA TYR A 215 29.19 -8.97 51.61
C TYR A 215 28.96 -7.48 51.92
N ASP A 216 27.84 -7.14 52.59
CA ASP A 216 27.43 -5.77 52.98
C ASP A 216 27.05 -4.87 51.76
N LEU A 217 27.07 -5.36 50.53
CA LEU A 217 26.63 -4.62 49.36
C LEU A 217 25.14 -4.89 49.09
N SER A 218 24.34 -3.87 48.89
CA SER A 218 22.90 -3.96 48.64
C SER A 218 22.64 -4.37 47.22
N LEU A 219 21.94 -5.50 47.03
CA LEU A 219 21.65 -6.07 45.69
C LEU A 219 20.75 -5.12 44.88
N GLU A 220 19.81 -4.45 45.50
CA GLU A 220 18.94 -3.45 44.89
C GLU A 220 19.71 -2.30 44.24
N HIS A 221 20.78 -1.82 44.88
CA HIS A 221 21.60 -0.74 44.31
C HIS A 221 22.45 -1.20 43.14
N ILE A 222 22.97 -2.43 43.19
CA ILE A 222 23.73 -3.00 42.07
C ILE A 222 22.85 -3.24 40.87
N THR A 223 21.67 -3.86 41.06
CA THR A 223 20.77 -4.22 39.95
C THR A 223 20.11 -2.97 39.32
N SER A 224 19.78 -1.95 40.10
CA SER A 224 19.21 -0.70 39.57
C SER A 224 20.22 0.08 38.71
N ARG A 225 21.49 0.21 39.20
CA ARG A 225 22.58 0.83 38.44
C ARG A 225 22.89 0.03 37.16
N TYR A 226 22.89 -1.29 37.23
CA TYR A 226 23.06 -2.15 36.08
C TYR A 226 21.96 -1.92 35.02
N LEU A 227 20.69 -1.83 35.44
CA LEU A 227 19.56 -1.57 34.56
C LEU A 227 19.73 -0.23 33.83
N VAL A 228 20.07 0.82 34.57
CA VAL A 228 20.29 2.16 34.02
C VAL A 228 21.43 2.15 32.99
N LEU A 229 22.58 1.49 33.29
CA LEU A 229 23.68 1.36 32.34
C LEU A 229 23.28 0.65 31.04
N VAL A 230 22.49 -0.43 31.13
CA VAL A 230 22.01 -1.16 29.94
C VAL A 230 21.15 -0.26 29.08
N PHE A 231 20.16 0.43 29.64
CA PHE A 231 19.29 1.31 28.87
C PHE A 231 20.02 2.57 28.37
N ALA A 232 20.92 3.16 29.15
CA ALA A 232 21.74 4.27 28.70
C ALA A 232 22.64 3.88 27.50
N PHE A 233 23.22 2.69 27.53
CA PHE A 233 24.01 2.17 26.41
C PHE A 233 23.16 1.89 25.18
N VAL A 234 22.00 1.27 25.33
CA VAL A 234 21.14 0.86 24.22
C VAL A 234 20.44 2.06 23.60
N ALA A 235 19.79 2.88 24.39
CA ALA A 235 18.86 3.91 23.93
C ALA A 235 19.34 5.36 24.15
N GLY A 236 20.55 5.55 24.71
CA GLY A 236 21.15 6.88 24.90
C GLY A 236 20.65 7.63 26.13
N ALA A 237 20.95 8.93 26.18
CA ALA A 237 20.79 9.78 27.38
C ALA A 237 19.32 9.96 27.79
N THR A 238 18.43 10.21 26.86
CA THR A 238 17.01 10.45 27.13
C THR A 238 16.33 9.26 27.77
N VAL A 239 16.49 8.07 27.23
CA VAL A 239 15.88 6.85 27.78
C VAL A 239 16.66 6.41 29.04
N GLY A 240 17.96 6.51 29.05
CA GLY A 240 18.80 6.17 30.21
C GLY A 240 18.42 7.00 31.44
N SER A 241 18.28 8.32 31.29
CA SER A 241 17.87 9.22 32.41
C SER A 241 16.43 8.94 32.84
N THR A 242 15.51 8.69 31.89
CA THR A 242 14.11 8.36 32.23
C THR A 242 14.03 7.05 33.04
N VAL A 243 14.78 6.02 32.63
CA VAL A 243 14.89 4.75 33.38
C VAL A 243 15.45 5.02 34.78
N GLY A 244 16.48 5.87 34.88
CA GLY A 244 17.10 6.25 36.14
C GLY A 244 16.10 6.96 37.06
N VAL A 245 15.35 7.94 36.58
CA VAL A 245 14.31 8.67 37.34
C VAL A 245 13.20 7.71 37.78
N VAL A 246 12.63 6.91 36.87
CA VAL A 246 11.54 6.00 37.18
C VAL A 246 11.96 4.95 38.22
N THR A 247 13.12 4.34 38.01
CA THR A 247 13.64 3.34 38.94
C THR A 247 13.93 3.96 40.29
N GLY A 248 14.60 5.12 40.28
CA GLY A 248 14.88 5.86 41.51
C GLY A 248 13.65 6.32 42.27
N LEU A 249 12.60 6.76 41.56
CA LEU A 249 11.34 7.15 42.17
C LEU A 249 10.63 5.96 42.86
N ILE A 250 10.61 4.79 42.20
CA ILE A 250 9.99 3.59 42.76
C ILE A 250 10.77 3.13 44.01
N PHE A 251 12.10 3.21 44.01
CA PHE A 251 12.93 2.89 45.16
C PHE A 251 12.77 3.94 46.26
N SER A 252 12.65 5.23 45.95
CA SER A 252 12.41 6.28 46.95
C SER A 252 11.04 6.15 47.60
N LEU A 253 10.01 5.69 46.88
CA LEU A 253 8.71 5.35 47.48
C LEU A 253 8.80 4.14 48.41
N ALA A 254 9.72 3.21 48.16
CA ALA A 254 9.92 2.06 49.01
C ALA A 254 10.65 2.45 50.32
N ASN A 255 11.61 3.40 50.26
CA ASN A 255 12.38 3.86 51.40
C ASN A 255 12.60 5.37 51.34
N VAL A 256 12.07 6.11 52.30
CA VAL A 256 12.05 7.59 52.33
C VAL A 256 13.43 8.23 52.30
N SER A 257 14.47 7.51 52.74
CA SER A 257 15.88 7.96 52.73
C SER A 257 16.53 7.95 51.35
N SER A 258 15.83 7.56 50.28
CA SER A 258 16.41 7.18 49.00
C SER A 258 16.31 8.24 47.87
N PHE A 259 15.95 9.50 48.17
CA PHE A 259 15.98 10.59 47.17
C PHE A 259 17.37 10.80 46.54
N TYR A 260 18.40 10.60 47.31
CA TYR A 260 19.78 10.59 46.84
C TYR A 260 20.02 9.57 45.72
N HIS A 261 19.50 8.34 45.84
CA HIS A 261 19.65 7.30 44.84
C HIS A 261 18.89 7.62 43.55
N MET A 262 17.76 8.33 43.64
CA MET A 262 17.04 8.79 42.43
C MET A 262 17.90 9.77 41.64
N SER A 263 18.52 10.74 42.29
CA SER A 263 19.40 11.71 41.65
C SER A 263 20.61 11.04 41.02
N LEU A 264 21.22 10.05 41.70
CA LEU A 264 22.37 9.29 41.21
C LEU A 264 22.01 8.48 40.00
N LEU A 265 20.89 7.74 40.00
CA LEU A 265 20.45 6.90 38.88
C LEU A 265 20.07 7.75 37.66
N ALA A 266 19.36 8.88 37.88
CA ALA A 266 19.00 9.79 36.81
C ALA A 266 20.22 10.41 36.14
N PHE A 267 21.18 10.89 36.94
CA PHE A 267 22.37 11.51 36.44
C PHE A 267 23.34 10.49 35.82
N ALA A 268 23.42 9.29 36.35
CA ALA A 268 24.15 8.17 35.75
C ALA A 268 23.59 7.75 34.41
N GLY A 269 22.25 7.71 34.25
CA GLY A 269 21.60 7.45 32.98
C GLY A 269 21.86 8.53 31.95
N LEU A 270 21.84 9.80 32.37
CA LEU A 270 22.13 10.94 31.49
C LEU A 270 23.59 10.92 31.02
N LEU A 271 24.54 10.94 31.94
CA LEU A 271 25.97 10.97 31.58
C LEU A 271 26.43 9.70 30.87
N GLY A 272 25.95 8.53 31.33
CA GLY A 272 26.24 7.26 30.64
C GLY A 272 25.72 7.26 29.22
N GLY A 273 24.53 7.79 28.98
CA GLY A 273 23.93 7.89 27.65
C GLY A 273 24.60 8.91 26.74
N LEU A 274 25.05 10.07 27.28
CA LEU A 274 25.83 11.07 26.53
C LEU A 274 27.20 10.52 26.09
N LEU A 275 27.84 9.72 26.95
CA LEU A 275 29.13 9.11 26.67
C LEU A 275 29.02 7.77 25.90
N LYS A 276 27.87 7.46 25.32
CA LYS A 276 27.57 6.23 24.58
C LYS A 276 28.53 6.00 23.40
N GLU A 277 28.99 7.05 22.74
CA GLU A 277 29.97 6.97 21.62
C GLU A 277 31.27 6.31 22.02
N GLY A 278 31.71 6.44 23.30
CA GLY A 278 32.82 5.71 23.88
C GLY A 278 32.58 4.22 24.13
N LYS A 279 31.50 3.67 23.53
CA LYS A 279 31.06 2.27 23.70
C LYS A 279 30.76 1.98 25.19
N LYS A 280 30.96 0.71 25.63
CA LYS A 280 30.69 0.32 27.02
C LYS A 280 31.52 1.08 28.04
N ILE A 281 32.76 1.44 27.70
CA ILE A 281 33.70 2.14 28.58
C ILE A 281 33.18 3.56 28.86
N GLY A 282 32.70 4.27 27.85
CA GLY A 282 32.14 5.61 28.03
C GLY A 282 30.95 5.61 29.00
N VAL A 283 30.05 4.64 28.87
CA VAL A 283 28.86 4.51 29.75
C VAL A 283 29.27 4.21 31.20
N VAL A 284 30.28 3.38 31.39
CA VAL A 284 30.88 3.07 32.70
C VAL A 284 31.52 4.32 33.35
N ILE A 285 32.24 5.12 32.54
CA ILE A 285 32.79 6.39 33.02
C ILE A 285 31.69 7.35 33.46
N GLY A 286 30.56 7.39 32.71
CA GLY A 286 29.38 8.20 33.08
C GLY A 286 28.83 7.84 34.47
N LEU A 287 28.66 6.54 34.78
CA LEU A 287 28.24 6.10 36.11
C LEU A 287 29.29 6.45 37.17
N PHE A 288 30.58 6.26 36.88
CA PHE A 288 31.66 6.56 37.82
C PHE A 288 31.66 8.04 38.23
N ILE A 289 31.60 8.95 37.24
CA ILE A 289 31.54 10.39 37.46
C ILE A 289 30.28 10.76 38.27
N SER A 290 29.11 10.18 37.91
CA SER A 290 27.85 10.40 38.61
C SER A 290 27.92 9.97 40.07
N THR A 291 28.56 8.81 40.31
CA THR A 291 28.73 8.30 41.69
C THR A 291 29.64 9.19 42.53
N LEU A 292 30.73 9.70 41.93
CA LEU A 292 31.64 10.63 42.60
C LEU A 292 30.95 11.97 42.93
N LEU A 293 30.34 12.60 41.90
CA LEU A 293 29.70 13.91 42.07
C LEU A 293 28.56 13.89 43.09
N ILE A 294 27.66 12.94 42.95
CA ILE A 294 26.48 12.89 43.84
C ILE A 294 26.87 12.28 45.19
N GLY A 295 27.83 11.36 45.25
CA GLY A 295 28.39 10.79 46.49
C GLY A 295 29.08 11.80 47.37
N MET A 296 29.76 12.78 46.80
CA MET A 296 30.43 13.84 47.55
C MET A 296 29.44 14.87 48.18
N TYR A 297 28.25 15.08 47.52
CA TYR A 297 27.30 16.09 47.94
C TYR A 297 26.10 15.54 48.75
N GLY A 298 25.80 14.24 48.67
CA GLY A 298 24.52 13.69 49.12
C GLY A 298 24.48 13.10 50.54
N GLU A 299 25.52 12.44 50.97
CA GLU A 299 25.62 11.89 52.36
C GLU A 299 27.00 12.16 52.86
N GLY A 300 27.12 12.70 54.09
CA GLY A 300 28.40 12.96 54.73
C GLY A 300 29.33 11.72 54.60
N SER A 301 30.61 11.96 54.58
CA SER A 301 31.77 11.09 54.19
C SER A 301 31.80 9.61 54.68
N GLY A 302 30.79 9.14 55.41
CA GLY A 302 30.76 7.80 56.02
C GLY A 302 30.34 6.63 55.10
N ASN A 303 29.59 6.87 54.00
CA ASN A 303 29.07 5.78 53.17
C ASN A 303 29.56 5.77 51.70
N LEU A 304 30.45 6.66 51.34
CA LEU A 304 30.97 6.83 49.98
C LEU A 304 31.67 5.57 49.47
N ASP A 305 32.44 4.90 50.34
CA ASP A 305 33.16 3.65 50.00
C ASP A 305 32.19 2.54 49.62
N LYS A 306 31.06 2.41 50.34
CA LYS A 306 30.04 1.41 50.04
C LYS A 306 29.35 1.72 48.70
N THR A 307 29.01 2.98 48.45
CA THR A 307 28.39 3.41 47.19
C THR A 307 29.28 3.21 45.97
N LEU A 308 30.60 3.45 46.13
CA LEU A 308 31.60 3.18 45.10
C LEU A 308 31.72 1.69 44.81
N LEU A 309 31.76 0.84 45.84
CA LEU A 309 31.83 -0.61 45.66
C LEU A 309 30.61 -1.20 44.95
N GLU A 310 29.42 -0.71 45.32
CA GLU A 310 28.15 -1.10 44.63
C GLU A 310 28.15 -0.66 43.18
N SER A 311 28.65 0.57 42.89
CA SER A 311 28.77 1.02 41.47
C SER A 311 29.81 0.22 40.71
N ALA A 312 30.96 -0.12 41.35
CA ALA A 312 32.00 -0.95 40.75
C ALA A 312 31.47 -2.36 40.40
N ALA A 313 30.66 -2.96 41.29
CA ALA A 313 30.00 -4.24 41.04
C ALA A 313 29.04 -4.16 39.84
N ALA A 314 28.23 -3.10 39.76
CA ALA A 314 27.29 -2.87 38.61
C ALA A 314 28.06 -2.66 37.30
N MET A 315 29.19 -1.90 37.32
CA MET A 315 30.02 -1.68 36.15
C MET A 315 30.67 -2.98 35.64
N ILE A 316 31.16 -3.82 36.51
CA ILE A 316 31.74 -5.13 36.15
C ILE A 316 30.66 -6.02 35.52
N LEU A 317 29.46 -6.10 36.14
CA LEU A 317 28.34 -6.85 35.61
C LEU A 317 27.95 -6.35 34.22
N PHE A 318 27.93 -5.04 34.00
CA PHE A 318 27.63 -4.43 32.71
C PHE A 318 28.70 -4.72 31.66
N LEU A 319 29.95 -4.65 32.00
CA LEU A 319 31.07 -4.98 31.06
C LEU A 319 31.00 -6.45 30.61
N LEU A 320 30.61 -7.36 31.50
CA LEU A 320 30.45 -8.79 31.23
C LEU A 320 29.24 -9.08 30.37
N THR A 321 28.26 -8.15 30.21
CA THR A 321 27.04 -8.37 29.41
C THR A 321 27.40 -8.60 27.92
N PRO A 322 26.94 -9.69 27.27
CA PRO A 322 27.28 -9.96 25.88
C PRO A 322 26.61 -8.95 24.92
N GLN A 323 27.35 -8.50 23.91
CA GLN A 323 26.85 -7.55 22.90
C GLN A 323 25.58 -8.03 22.20
N GLY A 324 25.43 -9.35 21.99
CA GLY A 324 24.22 -9.92 21.38
C GLY A 324 22.94 -9.73 22.20
N LEU A 325 23.03 -9.45 23.50
CA LEU A 325 21.87 -9.17 24.35
C LEU A 325 21.46 -7.69 24.22
N THR A 326 22.45 -6.78 24.23
CA THR A 326 22.19 -5.35 24.06
C THR A 326 21.66 -5.00 22.67
N SER A 327 22.21 -5.62 21.61
CA SER A 327 21.70 -5.41 20.23
C SER A 327 20.29 -6.00 20.00
N LYS A 328 19.97 -7.11 20.66
CA LYS A 328 18.59 -7.62 20.64
C LYS A 328 17.62 -6.69 21.35
N LEU A 329 18.02 -6.10 22.46
CA LEU A 329 17.18 -5.15 23.20
C LEU A 329 17.00 -3.85 22.38
N ALA A 330 18.04 -3.37 21.72
CA ALA A 330 17.99 -2.19 20.86
C ALA A 330 16.93 -2.29 19.76
N LYS A 331 16.72 -3.48 19.18
CA LYS A 331 15.70 -3.71 18.15
C LYS A 331 14.26 -3.44 18.57
N TYR A 332 14.00 -3.41 19.89
CA TYR A 332 12.64 -3.20 20.41
C TYR A 332 12.41 -1.80 20.96
N ILE A 333 13.46 -0.99 21.12
CA ILE A 333 13.35 0.35 21.72
C ILE A 333 13.29 1.41 20.62
N PRO A 334 12.19 2.17 20.50
CA PRO A 334 12.06 3.28 19.54
C PRO A 334 13.23 4.29 19.67
N GLY A 335 13.67 4.83 18.52
CA GLY A 335 14.76 5.80 18.47
C GLY A 335 16.17 5.20 18.45
N THR A 336 16.32 3.87 18.36
CA THR A 336 17.62 3.23 18.16
C THR A 336 17.83 2.92 16.66
N PRO A 337 19.10 2.95 16.15
CA PRO A 337 19.39 2.57 14.77
C PRO A 337 18.93 1.14 14.42
N GLU A 338 19.08 0.22 15.38
CA GLU A 338 18.69 -1.18 15.23
C GLU A 338 17.16 -1.35 15.12
N TYR A 339 16.38 -0.48 15.80
CA TYR A 339 14.93 -0.44 15.66
C TYR A 339 14.53 0.05 14.26
N ALA A 340 15.16 1.12 13.78
CA ALA A 340 14.91 1.65 12.44
C ALA A 340 15.24 0.60 11.36
N ALA A 341 16.39 -0.08 11.49
CA ALA A 341 16.79 -1.16 10.58
C ALA A 341 15.79 -2.34 10.59
N GLU A 342 15.27 -2.74 11.76
CA GLU A 342 14.26 -3.81 11.86
C GLU A 342 12.93 -3.39 11.25
N GLN A 343 12.50 -2.14 11.41
CA GLN A 343 11.32 -1.59 10.75
C GLN A 343 11.47 -1.59 9.23
N GLN A 344 12.59 -1.12 8.71
CA GLN A 344 12.87 -1.16 7.28
C GLN A 344 12.85 -2.59 6.73
N HIS A 345 13.49 -3.52 7.43
CA HIS A 345 13.45 -4.94 7.04
C HIS A 345 12.03 -5.51 7.01
N TYR A 346 11.18 -5.10 7.95
CA TYR A 346 9.77 -5.49 7.96
C TYR A 346 9.00 -4.92 6.78
N MET A 347 9.18 -3.64 6.49
CA MET A 347 8.54 -2.97 5.36
C MET A 347 8.96 -3.59 4.03
N ARG A 348 10.26 -3.90 3.86
CA ARG A 348 10.77 -4.63 2.69
C ARG A 348 10.08 -5.98 2.54
N LYS A 349 10.02 -6.77 3.59
CA LYS A 349 9.37 -8.08 3.56
C LYS A 349 7.88 -7.99 3.25
N MET A 350 7.17 -6.98 3.75
CA MET A 350 5.75 -6.76 3.41
C MET A 350 5.60 -6.43 1.93
N ARG A 351 6.48 -5.58 1.39
CA ARG A 351 6.51 -5.21 -0.02
C ARG A 351 6.76 -6.43 -0.91
N ASP A 352 7.79 -7.23 -0.61
CA ASP A 352 8.12 -8.43 -1.35
C ASP A 352 6.96 -9.42 -1.40
N VAL A 353 6.31 -9.65 -0.26
CA VAL A 353 5.13 -10.54 -0.17
C VAL A 353 3.95 -9.98 -0.98
N THR A 354 3.76 -8.66 -0.97
CA THR A 354 2.70 -8.00 -1.75
C THR A 354 2.98 -8.10 -3.24
N ALA A 355 4.20 -7.77 -3.67
CA ALA A 355 4.63 -7.89 -5.05
C ALA A 355 4.49 -9.32 -5.58
N GLN A 356 4.95 -10.31 -4.81
CA GLN A 356 4.81 -11.72 -5.16
C GLN A 356 3.35 -12.15 -5.34
N ARG A 357 2.44 -11.63 -4.52
CA ARG A 357 1.00 -11.90 -4.68
C ARG A 357 0.44 -11.28 -5.95
N VAL A 358 0.82 -10.04 -6.25
CA VAL A 358 0.40 -9.37 -7.49
C VAL A 358 0.93 -10.11 -8.72
N GLU A 359 2.18 -10.57 -8.70
CA GLU A 359 2.78 -11.40 -9.74
C GLU A 359 2.05 -12.74 -9.93
N GLN A 360 1.62 -13.37 -8.83
CA GLN A 360 0.77 -14.56 -8.90
C GLN A 360 -0.58 -14.27 -9.58
N PHE A 361 -1.20 -13.13 -9.32
CA PHE A 361 -2.43 -12.74 -10.05
C PHE A 361 -2.15 -12.51 -11.53
N SER A 362 -1.06 -11.82 -11.89
CA SER A 362 -0.63 -11.67 -13.28
C SER A 362 -0.51 -13.02 -13.97
N SER A 363 0.17 -13.99 -13.36
CA SER A 363 0.33 -15.34 -13.92
C SER A 363 -0.99 -16.10 -14.10
N VAL A 364 -1.97 -15.89 -13.21
CA VAL A 364 -3.31 -16.47 -13.32
C VAL A 364 -4.04 -15.87 -14.53
N PHE A 365 -4.01 -14.55 -14.71
CA PHE A 365 -4.63 -13.89 -15.85
C PHE A 365 -3.97 -14.32 -17.17
N GLN A 366 -2.66 -14.49 -17.19
CA GLN A 366 -1.95 -15.02 -18.36
C GLN A 366 -2.35 -16.45 -18.68
N ALA A 367 -2.47 -17.30 -17.67
CA ALA A 367 -2.93 -18.68 -17.85
C ALA A 367 -4.37 -18.75 -18.38
N LEU A 368 -5.25 -17.87 -17.88
CA LEU A 368 -6.62 -17.73 -18.38
C LEU A 368 -6.62 -17.25 -19.85
N SER A 369 -5.85 -16.22 -20.19
CA SER A 369 -5.70 -15.75 -21.57
C SER A 369 -5.27 -16.89 -22.50
N ASN A 370 -4.22 -17.61 -22.13
CA ASN A 370 -3.74 -18.76 -22.90
C ASN A 370 -4.81 -19.85 -23.05
N SER A 371 -5.62 -20.09 -22.02
CA SER A 371 -6.72 -21.07 -22.06
C SER A 371 -7.82 -20.68 -23.05
N PHE A 372 -8.11 -19.39 -23.20
CA PHE A 372 -9.06 -18.90 -24.20
C PHE A 372 -8.48 -18.89 -25.60
N ALA A 373 -7.17 -18.62 -25.77
CA ALA A 373 -6.46 -18.60 -27.03
C ALA A 373 -6.18 -20.01 -27.58
N SER A 374 -5.76 -20.97 -26.73
CA SER A 374 -5.30 -22.30 -27.15
C SER A 374 -6.40 -23.20 -27.75
N TYR A 375 -7.67 -22.81 -27.62
CA TYR A 375 -8.77 -23.55 -28.24
C TYR A 375 -8.75 -23.43 -29.78
N ASP A 376 -8.17 -22.35 -30.30
CA ASP A 376 -8.05 -22.15 -31.77
C ASP A 376 -6.92 -22.98 -32.36
N GLU A 377 -5.78 -23.15 -31.67
CA GLU A 377 -4.64 -23.97 -32.15
C GLU A 377 -4.95 -25.47 -32.25
N LEU A 378 -5.84 -25.98 -31.42
CA LEU A 378 -6.28 -27.37 -31.44
C LEU A 378 -7.28 -27.63 -32.58
N SER A 379 -7.97 -26.59 -33.05
CA SER A 379 -8.95 -26.68 -34.12
C SER A 379 -8.29 -26.67 -35.52
N GLU A 380 -7.08 -26.09 -35.65
CA GLU A 380 -6.36 -25.98 -36.94
C GLU A 380 -5.64 -27.25 -37.37
N ARG A 381 -5.46 -28.25 -36.49
CA ARG A 381 -4.70 -29.49 -36.83
C ARG A 381 -5.46 -30.53 -37.60
N ASP A 382 -6.80 -30.48 -37.68
CA ASP A 382 -7.63 -31.37 -38.46
C ASP A 382 -8.55 -30.47 -39.32
N ASP A 383 -8.54 -30.62 -40.65
CA ASP A 383 -9.31 -29.86 -41.62
C ASP A 383 -10.80 -29.68 -41.18
N PRO A 384 -11.15 -28.56 -40.49
CA PRO A 384 -12.47 -28.42 -39.89
C PRO A 384 -13.56 -28.18 -40.93
N GLU A 385 -13.19 -27.62 -42.11
CA GLU A 385 -14.15 -27.39 -43.20
C GLU A 385 -14.64 -28.71 -43.76
N SER A 386 -13.78 -29.69 -43.90
CA SER A 386 -14.14 -31.02 -44.41
C SER A 386 -15.11 -31.72 -43.45
N ARG A 387 -14.90 -31.69 -42.17
CA ARG A 387 -15.78 -32.32 -41.16
C ARG A 387 -17.16 -31.64 -41.09
N GLU A 388 -17.20 -30.33 -41.19
CA GLU A 388 -18.46 -29.57 -41.14
C GLU A 388 -19.26 -29.80 -42.40
N LEU A 389 -18.62 -29.90 -43.54
CA LEU A 389 -19.22 -30.28 -44.80
C LEU A 389 -19.78 -31.71 -44.76
N ASP A 390 -18.99 -32.66 -44.21
CA ASP A 390 -19.43 -34.06 -44.06
C ASP A 390 -20.66 -34.16 -43.12
N TYR A 391 -20.68 -33.38 -42.03
CA TYR A 391 -21.80 -33.33 -41.12
C TYR A 391 -23.07 -32.75 -41.82
N PHE A 392 -22.90 -31.67 -42.58
CA PHE A 392 -23.97 -31.07 -43.36
C PHE A 392 -24.56 -32.06 -44.38
N LEU A 393 -23.69 -32.70 -45.17
CA LEU A 393 -24.10 -33.68 -46.18
C LEU A 393 -24.72 -34.94 -45.56
N SER A 394 -24.27 -35.33 -44.39
CA SER A 394 -24.87 -36.42 -43.61
C SER A 394 -26.30 -36.09 -43.22
N ASN A 395 -26.55 -34.88 -42.67
CA ASN A 395 -27.90 -34.42 -42.31
C ASN A 395 -28.86 -34.39 -43.51
N VAL A 396 -28.42 -33.88 -44.65
CA VAL A 396 -29.15 -33.90 -45.90
C VAL A 396 -29.45 -35.35 -46.34
N THR A 397 -28.49 -36.22 -46.27
CA THR A 397 -28.59 -37.63 -46.67
C THR A 397 -29.58 -38.37 -45.76
N GLU A 398 -29.55 -38.14 -44.47
CA GLU A 398 -30.48 -38.72 -43.49
C GLU A 398 -31.91 -38.37 -43.82
N LYS A 399 -32.20 -37.10 -44.14
CA LYS A 399 -33.56 -36.60 -44.44
C LYS A 399 -34.07 -36.99 -45.82
N THR A 400 -33.21 -37.31 -46.78
CA THR A 400 -33.61 -37.52 -48.18
C THR A 400 -33.27 -38.93 -48.69
N CYS A 401 -32.05 -39.47 -48.40
CA CYS A 401 -31.54 -40.69 -49.02
C CYS A 401 -31.77 -41.95 -48.17
N GLN A 402 -32.01 -41.84 -46.85
CA GLN A 402 -32.13 -42.95 -45.92
C GLN A 402 -33.20 -43.96 -46.34
N MET A 403 -34.35 -43.48 -46.84
CA MET A 403 -35.48 -44.26 -47.31
C MET A 403 -35.56 -44.31 -48.84
N CYS A 404 -34.45 -44.16 -49.54
CA CYS A 404 -34.45 -44.21 -51.02
C CYS A 404 -34.07 -45.59 -51.52
N PHE A 405 -34.82 -46.10 -52.49
CA PHE A 405 -34.57 -47.43 -53.09
C PHE A 405 -33.25 -47.51 -53.86
N LYS A 406 -32.68 -46.38 -54.32
CA LYS A 406 -31.36 -46.29 -54.95
C LYS A 406 -30.20 -46.03 -54.01
N LYS A 407 -30.40 -46.08 -52.67
CA LYS A 407 -29.41 -45.74 -51.66
C LYS A 407 -28.10 -46.50 -51.87
N GLU A 408 -28.17 -47.82 -52.06
CA GLU A 408 -26.98 -48.63 -52.27
C GLU A 408 -26.21 -48.27 -53.54
N HIS A 409 -26.94 -47.95 -54.61
CA HIS A 409 -26.32 -47.53 -55.87
C HIS A 409 -25.57 -46.21 -55.73
N CYS A 410 -26.15 -45.20 -55.04
CA CYS A 410 -25.56 -43.90 -54.88
C CYS A 410 -24.42 -43.92 -53.84
N TRP A 411 -24.65 -44.51 -52.69
CA TRP A 411 -23.75 -44.36 -51.51
C TRP A 411 -22.80 -45.55 -51.28
N ALA A 412 -23.03 -46.72 -51.92
CA ALA A 412 -22.10 -47.84 -51.83
C ALA A 412 -21.28 -48.01 -53.12
N ARG A 413 -21.93 -47.85 -54.35
CA ARG A 413 -21.23 -48.06 -55.62
C ARG A 413 -20.66 -46.79 -56.25
N ASN A 414 -21.33 -45.66 -56.07
CA ASN A 414 -20.95 -44.34 -56.67
C ASN A 414 -20.80 -43.23 -55.59
N PHE A 415 -20.14 -43.59 -54.51
CA PHE A 415 -19.99 -42.67 -53.37
C PHE A 415 -19.36 -41.33 -53.78
N ASN A 416 -18.20 -41.35 -54.39
CA ASN A 416 -17.47 -40.13 -54.76
C ASN A 416 -18.32 -39.23 -55.68
N THR A 417 -18.92 -39.80 -56.71
CA THR A 417 -19.73 -39.02 -57.62
C THR A 417 -20.96 -38.39 -56.98
N THR A 418 -21.60 -39.14 -56.09
CA THR A 418 -22.76 -38.62 -55.35
C THR A 418 -22.36 -37.52 -54.37
N TYR A 419 -21.27 -37.72 -53.71
CA TYR A 419 -20.70 -36.78 -52.76
C TYR A 419 -20.26 -35.48 -53.42
N ASP A 420 -19.53 -35.57 -54.55
CA ASP A 420 -19.05 -34.43 -55.33
C ASP A 420 -20.21 -33.61 -55.90
N TYR A 421 -21.23 -34.24 -56.43
CA TYR A 421 -22.43 -33.51 -56.85
C TYR A 421 -23.13 -32.79 -55.72
N MET A 422 -23.29 -33.40 -54.56
CA MET A 422 -23.95 -32.76 -53.41
C MET A 422 -23.11 -31.58 -52.87
N LYS A 423 -21.79 -31.74 -52.87
CA LYS A 423 -20.86 -30.67 -52.50
C LYS A 423 -20.91 -29.50 -53.48
N GLU A 424 -20.91 -29.81 -54.81
CA GLU A 424 -21.01 -28.76 -55.83
C GLU A 424 -22.35 -28.03 -55.82
N ILE A 425 -23.47 -28.74 -55.58
CA ILE A 425 -24.80 -28.16 -55.42
C ILE A 425 -24.84 -27.25 -54.19
N MET A 426 -24.27 -27.68 -53.05
CA MET A 426 -24.17 -26.84 -51.84
C MET A 426 -23.36 -25.57 -52.11
N HIS A 427 -22.22 -25.71 -52.77
CA HIS A 427 -21.32 -24.59 -53.04
C HIS A 427 -21.95 -23.56 -54.02
N GLU A 428 -22.62 -24.04 -55.11
CA GLU A 428 -23.34 -23.12 -56.02
C GLU A 428 -24.54 -22.44 -55.32
N MET A 429 -25.26 -23.17 -54.46
CA MET A 429 -26.37 -22.58 -53.71
C MET A 429 -25.92 -21.54 -52.69
N ASP A 430 -24.75 -21.76 -52.10
CA ASP A 430 -24.12 -20.82 -51.15
C ASP A 430 -23.68 -19.52 -51.85
N GLN A 431 -23.11 -19.64 -53.05
CA GLN A 431 -22.62 -18.48 -53.82
C GLN A 431 -23.74 -17.70 -54.57
N ASN A 432 -24.84 -18.36 -54.92
CA ASN A 432 -25.89 -17.79 -55.79
C ASN A 432 -27.25 -17.69 -55.12
N ASP A 433 -27.33 -17.31 -53.84
CA ASP A 433 -28.58 -17.11 -53.09
C ASP A 433 -29.60 -18.26 -53.25
N GLY A 434 -29.13 -19.51 -53.19
CA GLY A 434 -29.98 -20.69 -53.20
C GLY A 434 -30.34 -21.19 -54.62
N THR A 435 -29.72 -20.67 -55.68
CA THR A 435 -29.95 -21.11 -57.08
C THR A 435 -28.73 -21.92 -57.57
N ILE A 436 -29.00 -22.92 -58.43
CA ILE A 436 -27.95 -23.74 -59.07
C ILE A 436 -27.95 -23.55 -60.59
N SER A 437 -26.79 -23.80 -61.22
CA SER A 437 -26.69 -23.70 -62.67
C SER A 437 -27.54 -24.74 -63.39
N PRO A 438 -28.17 -24.36 -64.54
CA PRO A 438 -29.03 -25.29 -65.31
C PRO A 438 -28.30 -26.56 -65.74
N LYS A 439 -26.97 -26.51 -65.80
CA LYS A 439 -26.14 -27.68 -66.23
C LYS A 439 -26.06 -28.66 -65.02
N LEU A 440 -25.71 -28.19 -63.86
CA LEU A 440 -25.60 -29.01 -62.67
C LEU A 440 -26.98 -29.60 -62.28
N ALA A 441 -28.08 -28.83 -62.42
CA ALA A 441 -29.43 -29.31 -62.16
C ALA A 441 -29.82 -30.46 -63.07
N ARG A 442 -29.46 -30.42 -64.38
CA ARG A 442 -29.73 -31.51 -65.35
C ARG A 442 -28.89 -32.75 -65.04
N ASP A 443 -27.65 -32.60 -64.73
CA ASP A 443 -26.72 -33.76 -64.52
C ASP A 443 -27.07 -34.42 -63.18
N TRP A 444 -27.40 -33.64 -62.13
CA TRP A 444 -27.94 -34.17 -60.90
C TRP A 444 -29.28 -34.88 -61.07
N GLY A 445 -30.18 -34.33 -61.88
CA GLY A 445 -31.48 -34.98 -62.23
C GLY A 445 -31.34 -36.32 -62.94
N LYS A 446 -30.29 -36.52 -63.68
CA LYS A 446 -29.95 -37.86 -64.31
C LYS A 446 -29.42 -38.86 -63.25
N HIS A 447 -28.72 -38.38 -62.27
CA HIS A 447 -28.08 -39.23 -61.26
C HIS A 447 -29.08 -39.56 -60.10
N CYS A 448 -29.86 -38.58 -59.64
CA CYS A 448 -30.73 -38.70 -58.50
C CYS A 448 -32.23 -38.69 -58.88
N THR A 449 -32.98 -39.72 -58.54
CA THR A 449 -34.42 -39.80 -58.76
C THR A 449 -35.25 -38.88 -57.89
N LYS A 450 -34.73 -38.40 -56.79
CA LYS A 450 -35.37 -37.45 -55.88
C LYS A 450 -34.61 -36.10 -55.89
N SER A 451 -34.08 -35.71 -57.04
CA SER A 451 -33.23 -34.54 -57.18
C SER A 451 -33.82 -33.27 -56.57
N GLN A 452 -35.08 -32.98 -56.82
CA GLN A 452 -35.77 -31.78 -56.31
C GLN A 452 -35.89 -31.80 -54.77
N LYS A 453 -36.16 -32.98 -54.18
CA LYS A 453 -36.27 -33.10 -52.73
C LYS A 453 -34.90 -32.87 -52.05
N VAL A 454 -33.85 -33.39 -52.67
CA VAL A 454 -32.48 -33.21 -52.16
C VAL A 454 -32.08 -31.73 -52.24
N MET A 455 -32.35 -31.07 -53.38
CA MET A 455 -32.03 -29.66 -53.57
C MET A 455 -32.79 -28.78 -52.56
N ASN A 456 -34.08 -28.99 -52.34
CA ASN A 456 -34.86 -28.23 -51.35
C ASN A 456 -34.37 -28.46 -49.93
N THR A 457 -33.92 -29.69 -49.61
CA THR A 457 -33.38 -29.99 -48.30
C THR A 457 -31.99 -29.38 -48.14
N ILE A 458 -31.14 -29.35 -49.16
CA ILE A 458 -29.83 -28.65 -49.12
C ILE A 458 -30.08 -27.15 -48.85
N GLN A 459 -31.02 -26.53 -49.53
CA GLN A 459 -31.36 -25.11 -49.34
C GLN A 459 -31.82 -24.81 -47.94
N GLN A 460 -32.66 -25.66 -47.34
CA GLN A 460 -33.14 -25.51 -45.97
C GLN A 460 -32.02 -25.68 -44.95
N GLU A 461 -31.18 -26.72 -45.13
CA GLU A 461 -30.05 -27.00 -44.25
C GLU A 461 -28.92 -25.95 -44.37
N LEU A 462 -28.77 -25.34 -45.57
CA LEU A 462 -27.75 -24.34 -45.83
C LEU A 462 -27.99 -23.08 -44.97
N THR A 463 -29.25 -22.65 -44.83
CA THR A 463 -29.59 -21.51 -43.97
C THR A 463 -29.17 -21.76 -42.53
N LEU A 464 -29.43 -22.97 -41.99
CA LEU A 464 -29.04 -23.36 -40.65
C LEU A 464 -27.50 -23.49 -40.51
N PHE A 465 -26.85 -24.02 -41.57
CA PHE A 465 -25.39 -24.17 -41.61
C PHE A 465 -24.69 -22.81 -41.60
N GLN A 466 -25.12 -21.86 -42.42
CA GLN A 466 -24.60 -20.49 -42.44
C GLN A 466 -24.81 -19.78 -41.09
N ALA A 467 -26.00 -19.93 -40.48
CA ALA A 467 -26.27 -19.38 -39.17
C ALA A 467 -25.32 -19.94 -38.08
N ASN A 468 -25.08 -21.28 -38.13
CA ASN A 468 -24.17 -21.93 -37.18
C ASN A 468 -22.71 -21.52 -37.40
N GLN A 469 -22.27 -21.38 -38.69
CA GLN A 469 -20.93 -20.87 -38.97
C GLN A 469 -20.74 -19.44 -38.50
N LYS A 470 -21.72 -18.56 -38.73
CA LYS A 470 -21.71 -17.19 -38.24
C LYS A 470 -21.61 -17.14 -36.70
N LEU A 471 -22.41 -17.99 -36.04
CA LEU A 471 -22.38 -18.09 -34.57
C LEU A 471 -21.02 -18.60 -34.07
N LYS A 472 -20.42 -19.63 -34.67
CA LYS A 472 -19.10 -20.12 -34.31
C LYS A 472 -18.04 -19.04 -34.47
N LYS A 473 -18.05 -18.33 -35.60
CA LYS A 473 -17.13 -17.22 -35.86
C LYS A 473 -17.25 -16.14 -34.79
N GLN A 474 -18.48 -15.73 -34.42
CA GLN A 474 -18.73 -14.76 -33.36
C GLN A 474 -18.19 -15.26 -31.98
N VAL A 475 -18.41 -16.54 -31.68
CA VAL A 475 -17.86 -17.12 -30.42
C VAL A 475 -16.32 -17.15 -30.41
N GLN A 476 -15.70 -17.45 -31.53
CA GLN A 476 -14.22 -17.42 -31.66
C GLN A 476 -13.69 -15.99 -31.48
N GLU A 477 -14.29 -15.04 -32.20
CA GLU A 477 -13.93 -13.62 -32.07
C GLU A 477 -14.08 -13.12 -30.63
N SER A 478 -15.21 -13.48 -29.97
CA SER A 478 -15.45 -13.15 -28.57
C SER A 478 -14.41 -13.77 -27.62
N ARG A 479 -14.02 -15.04 -27.84
CA ARG A 479 -12.98 -15.71 -27.05
C ARG A 479 -11.60 -15.06 -27.22
N ARG A 480 -11.20 -14.76 -28.45
CA ARG A 480 -9.95 -14.07 -28.74
C ARG A 480 -9.89 -12.72 -28.05
N LEU A 481 -11.00 -11.98 -28.09
CA LEU A 481 -11.14 -10.73 -27.40
C LEU A 481 -10.95 -10.85 -25.89
N VAL A 482 -11.60 -11.83 -25.26
CA VAL A 482 -11.44 -12.08 -23.82
C VAL A 482 -9.98 -12.46 -23.51
N ALA A 483 -9.33 -13.26 -24.37
CA ALA A 483 -7.92 -13.61 -24.23
C ALA A 483 -7.03 -12.38 -24.25
N ASP A 484 -7.24 -11.45 -25.19
CA ASP A 484 -6.46 -10.22 -25.32
C ASP A 484 -6.68 -9.29 -24.13
N GLN A 485 -7.91 -9.17 -23.63
CA GLN A 485 -8.21 -8.40 -22.41
C GLN A 485 -7.52 -8.98 -21.17
N LEU A 486 -7.58 -10.30 -20.99
CA LEU A 486 -6.91 -10.97 -19.88
C LEU A 486 -5.39 -10.84 -19.95
N LEU A 487 -4.81 -10.88 -21.16
CA LEU A 487 -3.39 -10.64 -21.37
C LEU A 487 -3.01 -9.19 -21.00
N GLY A 488 -3.84 -8.22 -21.39
CA GLY A 488 -3.66 -6.82 -21.01
C GLY A 488 -3.65 -6.61 -19.49
N VAL A 489 -4.61 -7.22 -18.79
CA VAL A 489 -4.65 -7.19 -17.32
C VAL A 489 -3.42 -7.86 -16.72
N SER A 490 -2.99 -9.02 -17.26
CA SER A 490 -1.78 -9.71 -16.81
C SER A 490 -0.53 -8.84 -16.95
N THR A 491 -0.38 -8.15 -18.07
CA THR A 491 0.77 -7.26 -18.32
C THR A 491 0.82 -6.11 -17.33
N VAL A 492 -0.30 -5.42 -17.13
CA VAL A 492 -0.39 -4.32 -16.15
C VAL A 492 -0.11 -4.79 -14.72
N MET A 493 -0.66 -5.94 -14.33
CA MET A 493 -0.39 -6.52 -13.01
C MET A 493 1.08 -6.94 -12.85
N GLY A 494 1.70 -7.47 -13.90
CA GLY A 494 3.12 -7.81 -13.91
C GLY A 494 4.02 -6.59 -13.78
N ASP A 495 3.71 -5.52 -14.48
CA ASP A 495 4.46 -4.26 -14.38
C ASP A 495 4.28 -3.59 -13.02
N PHE A 496 3.07 -3.62 -12.47
CA PHE A 496 2.81 -3.15 -11.10
C PHE A 496 3.58 -3.97 -10.05
N ALA A 497 3.66 -5.31 -10.21
CA ALA A 497 4.47 -6.15 -9.35
C ALA A 497 5.97 -5.78 -9.41
N LYS A 498 6.50 -5.52 -10.61
CA LYS A 498 7.87 -5.05 -10.80
C LYS A 498 8.10 -3.68 -10.18
N GLU A 499 7.15 -2.76 -10.27
CA GLU A 499 7.22 -1.45 -9.65
C GLU A 499 7.24 -1.54 -8.12
N ILE A 500 6.42 -2.41 -7.52
CA ILE A 500 6.47 -2.72 -6.09
C ILE A 500 7.81 -3.34 -5.69
N GLN A 501 8.41 -4.21 -6.54
CA GLN A 501 9.69 -4.86 -6.31
C GLN A 501 10.88 -3.98 -6.66
N ARG A 502 10.71 -2.94 -7.49
CA ARG A 502 11.80 -1.99 -7.75
C ARG A 502 12.38 -1.61 -6.40
N GLU A 503 13.43 -2.36 -6.07
CA GLU A 503 14.22 -2.08 -4.91
C GLU A 503 14.66 -0.63 -5.08
N ARG A 504 14.39 0.16 -4.06
CA ARG A 504 15.14 1.34 -3.80
C ARG A 504 16.58 0.97 -4.10
N ASP A 505 17.04 1.28 -5.29
CA ASP A 505 18.46 1.27 -5.58
C ASP A 505 19.10 1.95 -4.37
N ASN A 506 20.14 1.39 -3.83
CA ASN A 506 20.64 1.75 -2.51
C ASN A 506 21.09 3.23 -2.52
N HIS A 507 20.11 4.13 -2.48
CA HIS A 507 20.28 5.59 -2.52
C HIS A 507 20.85 6.15 -1.20
N HIS A 508 21.30 5.28 -0.30
CA HIS A 508 21.88 5.70 0.97
C HIS A 508 22.98 6.76 0.83
N LYS A 509 23.81 6.65 -0.20
CA LYS A 509 24.84 7.66 -0.46
C LYS A 509 24.22 8.99 -0.91
N GLN A 510 23.21 8.92 -1.74
CA GLN A 510 22.49 10.11 -2.22
C GLN A 510 21.65 10.72 -1.11
N GLU A 511 21.01 9.90 -0.28
CA GLU A 511 20.31 10.35 0.92
C GLU A 511 21.25 11.10 1.88
N GLU A 512 22.46 10.56 2.10
CA GLU A 512 23.49 11.19 2.93
C GLU A 512 24.01 12.50 2.31
N GLN A 513 24.24 12.52 1.00
CA GLN A 513 24.62 13.74 0.26
C GLN A 513 23.56 14.83 0.34
N ILE A 514 22.28 14.48 0.16
CA ILE A 514 21.16 15.43 0.29
C ILE A 514 21.08 15.94 1.73
N TYR A 515 21.25 15.05 2.71
CA TYR A 515 21.24 15.42 4.13
C TYR A 515 22.37 16.40 4.46
N GLU A 516 23.61 16.11 4.03
CA GLU A 516 24.77 16.97 4.24
C GLU A 516 24.60 18.33 3.56
N ALA A 517 24.15 18.34 2.29
CA ALA A 517 23.95 19.57 1.54
C ALA A 517 22.89 20.48 2.19
N LEU A 518 21.76 19.92 2.65
CA LEU A 518 20.72 20.71 3.31
C LEU A 518 21.16 21.18 4.70
N GLN A 519 21.98 20.41 5.40
CA GLN A 519 22.55 20.80 6.68
C GLN A 519 23.53 21.98 6.54
N GLU A 520 24.30 22.06 5.45
CA GLU A 520 25.17 23.22 5.15
C GLU A 520 24.37 24.51 5.03
N PHE A 521 23.13 24.45 4.53
CA PHE A 521 22.20 25.58 4.48
C PHE A 521 21.46 25.83 5.81
N GLY A 522 21.80 25.10 6.87
CA GLY A 522 21.17 25.23 8.18
C GLY A 522 19.77 24.64 8.27
N ILE A 523 19.39 23.79 7.30
CA ILE A 523 18.09 23.10 7.28
C ILE A 523 18.25 21.76 7.99
N HIS A 524 17.57 21.60 9.13
CA HIS A 524 17.52 20.34 9.84
C HIS A 524 16.48 19.44 9.24
N ILE A 525 16.87 18.20 8.89
CA ILE A 525 16.00 17.16 8.38
C ILE A 525 16.03 16.00 9.35
N GLU A 526 14.88 15.43 9.67
CA GLU A 526 14.79 14.23 10.52
C GLU A 526 14.98 12.97 9.69
N HIS A 527 14.38 12.93 8.51
CA HIS A 527 14.40 11.76 7.64
C HIS A 527 14.24 12.13 6.17
N VAL A 528 14.98 11.46 5.29
CA VAL A 528 14.87 11.56 3.83
C VAL A 528 14.66 10.15 3.28
N GLU A 529 13.70 10.00 2.41
CA GLU A 529 13.42 8.79 1.65
C GLU A 529 13.40 9.09 0.17
N ILE A 530 14.27 8.42 -0.59
CA ILE A 530 14.34 8.54 -2.04
C ILE A 530 13.67 7.32 -2.66
N TYR A 531 12.59 7.54 -3.42
CA TYR A 531 11.89 6.48 -4.17
C TYR A 531 12.40 6.36 -5.59
N SER A 532 12.75 7.46 -6.24
CA SER A 532 13.32 7.51 -7.58
C SER A 532 14.18 8.75 -7.75
N LEU A 533 15.30 8.62 -8.47
CA LEU A 533 16.15 9.72 -8.95
C LEU A 533 16.30 9.70 -10.48
N GLU A 534 15.44 8.97 -11.18
CA GLU A 534 15.43 8.99 -12.64
C GLU A 534 15.06 10.40 -13.13
N HIS A 535 15.77 10.90 -14.12
CA HIS A 535 15.49 12.22 -14.71
C HIS A 535 14.04 12.31 -15.16
N SER A 536 13.35 13.38 -14.80
CA SER A 536 11.91 13.60 -15.03
C SER A 536 10.96 12.71 -14.21
N ASN A 537 11.48 11.86 -13.33
CA ASN A 537 10.71 10.97 -12.46
C ASN A 537 11.29 10.90 -11.04
N VAL A 538 11.81 12.03 -10.54
CA VAL A 538 12.28 12.13 -9.16
C VAL A 538 11.09 12.06 -8.20
N ASP A 539 11.23 11.27 -7.14
CA ASP A 539 10.25 11.13 -6.06
C ASP A 539 11.01 10.97 -4.74
N ILE A 540 10.91 11.98 -3.86
CA ILE A 540 11.63 12.07 -2.59
C ILE A 540 10.66 12.49 -1.50
N ASP A 541 10.56 11.70 -0.44
CA ASP A 541 9.84 12.05 0.78
C ASP A 541 10.80 12.54 1.86
N MET A 542 10.44 13.66 2.51
CA MET A 542 11.20 14.23 3.62
C MET A 542 10.33 14.47 4.83
N THR A 543 10.91 14.19 5.99
CA THR A 543 10.37 14.61 7.27
C THR A 543 11.26 15.70 7.83
N ILE A 544 10.69 16.89 8.00
CA ILE A 544 11.38 18.06 8.53
C ILE A 544 10.75 18.50 9.86
N PRO A 545 11.51 19.12 10.77
CA PRO A 545 10.95 19.74 11.95
C PRO A 545 9.93 20.81 11.58
N TYR A 546 9.08 21.16 12.55
CA TYR A 546 8.03 22.16 12.38
C TYR A 546 8.52 23.45 11.73
N CYS A 547 7.97 23.78 10.56
CA CYS A 547 8.39 24.93 9.76
C CYS A 547 7.60 26.22 10.04
N ASN A 548 6.68 26.22 11.00
CA ASN A 548 5.81 27.37 11.36
C ASN A 548 5.04 28.00 10.17
N GLY A 549 4.84 27.24 9.09
CA GLY A 549 4.13 27.70 7.88
C GLY A 549 4.90 28.72 7.02
N HIS A 550 6.22 28.85 7.22
CA HIS A 550 7.04 29.78 6.44
C HIS A 550 7.31 29.34 4.99
N GLY A 551 6.91 28.10 4.65
CA GLY A 551 7.10 27.53 3.30
C GLY A 551 8.57 27.24 2.98
N GLU A 552 9.34 26.79 3.95
CA GLU A 552 10.76 26.43 3.78
C GLU A 552 10.92 25.32 2.75
N CYS A 553 9.95 24.43 2.66
CA CYS A 553 9.92 23.33 1.70
C CYS A 553 9.96 23.83 0.26
N GLU A 554 9.11 24.81 -0.08
CA GLU A 554 8.97 25.34 -1.41
C GLU A 554 10.06 26.40 -1.75
N LYS A 555 10.47 27.20 -0.73
CA LYS A 555 11.37 28.34 -0.95
C LYS A 555 12.84 28.02 -0.80
N LEU A 556 13.20 27.01 0.01
CA LEU A 556 14.59 26.65 0.30
C LEU A 556 14.93 25.25 -0.16
N ILE A 557 14.14 24.22 0.26
CA ILE A 557 14.49 22.82 0.02
C ILE A 557 14.34 22.46 -1.45
N ALA A 558 13.21 22.79 -2.10
CA ALA A 558 12.98 22.49 -3.50
C ALA A 558 14.02 23.11 -4.47
N PRO A 559 14.45 24.37 -4.31
CA PRO A 559 15.55 24.94 -5.11
C PRO A 559 16.89 24.24 -4.89
N VAL A 560 17.24 23.91 -3.63
CA VAL A 560 18.49 23.19 -3.33
C VAL A 560 18.49 21.80 -3.96
N LEU A 561 17.38 21.06 -3.85
CA LEU A 561 17.22 19.78 -4.53
C LEU A 561 17.29 19.91 -6.05
N SER A 562 16.73 20.99 -6.61
CA SER A 562 16.80 21.27 -8.06
C SER A 562 18.24 21.48 -8.54
N ASP A 563 19.06 22.14 -7.73
CA ASP A 563 20.47 22.37 -8.04
C ASP A 563 21.30 21.07 -7.94
N ILE A 564 21.07 20.28 -6.90
CA ILE A 564 21.74 18.98 -6.68
C ILE A 564 21.41 17.99 -7.80
N LEU A 565 20.14 17.91 -8.21
CA LEU A 565 19.65 16.91 -9.18
C LEU A 565 19.74 17.37 -10.63
N GLY A 566 20.02 18.66 -10.87
CA GLY A 566 20.12 19.23 -12.20
C GLY A 566 18.78 19.32 -12.97
N GLU A 567 17.66 19.23 -12.25
CA GLU A 567 16.31 19.37 -12.80
C GLU A 567 15.39 20.10 -11.81
N THR A 568 14.32 20.69 -12.33
CA THR A 568 13.40 21.45 -11.48
C THR A 568 12.58 20.53 -10.61
N ILE A 569 12.72 20.68 -9.29
CA ILE A 569 11.97 19.93 -8.27
C ILE A 569 10.90 20.84 -7.66
N ILE A 570 9.73 20.28 -7.44
CA ILE A 570 8.60 20.97 -6.80
C ILE A 570 8.07 20.17 -5.60
N VAL A 571 7.42 20.87 -4.71
CA VAL A 571 6.62 20.26 -3.64
C VAL A 571 5.33 19.71 -4.25
N ASN A 572 5.13 18.41 -4.16
CA ASN A 572 3.93 17.73 -4.64
C ASN A 572 2.83 17.69 -3.57
N SER A 573 3.21 17.39 -2.33
CA SER A 573 2.31 17.41 -1.18
C SER A 573 3.07 17.85 0.06
N GLU A 574 2.41 18.60 0.93
CA GLU A 574 2.96 18.96 2.23
C GLU A 574 1.88 18.78 3.30
N GLU A 575 2.25 18.09 4.37
CA GLU A 575 1.45 17.93 5.58
C GLU A 575 2.21 18.58 6.75
N CYS A 576 1.89 19.83 7.04
CA CYS A 576 2.54 20.56 8.12
C CYS A 576 1.86 20.27 9.46
N SER A 577 2.67 20.05 10.50
CA SER A 577 2.18 19.93 11.87
C SER A 577 1.58 21.26 12.36
N THR A 578 0.49 21.17 13.10
CA THR A 578 -0.12 22.33 13.79
C THR A 578 0.54 22.64 15.13
N TYR A 579 1.46 21.79 15.60
CA TYR A 579 2.13 21.92 16.89
C TYR A 579 3.63 22.21 16.75
N PRO A 580 4.23 23.07 17.60
CA PRO A 580 5.63 23.47 17.51
C PRO A 580 6.66 22.33 17.66
N ASN A 581 6.28 21.20 18.25
CA ASN A 581 7.14 20.01 18.41
C ASN A 581 6.78 18.89 17.43
N GLY A 582 5.98 19.17 16.41
CA GLY A 582 5.60 18.20 15.38
C GLY A 582 6.57 18.20 14.21
N PHE A 583 6.32 17.28 13.28
CA PHE A 583 7.06 17.16 12.04
C PHE A 583 6.17 17.51 10.86
N CYS A 584 6.78 18.07 9.82
CA CYS A 584 6.15 18.26 8.52
C CYS A 584 6.60 17.16 7.57
N HIS A 585 5.65 16.54 6.87
CA HIS A 585 5.92 15.53 5.85
C HIS A 585 5.74 16.17 4.49
N VAL A 586 6.75 16.07 3.65
CA VAL A 586 6.78 16.76 2.35
C VAL A 586 7.29 15.80 1.28
N THR A 587 6.53 15.71 0.18
CA THR A 587 6.92 14.94 -1.00
C THR A 587 7.41 15.89 -2.09
N PHE A 588 8.62 15.66 -2.58
CA PHE A 588 9.25 16.40 -3.68
C PHE A 588 9.23 15.54 -4.93
N ARG A 589 8.88 16.16 -6.08
CA ARG A 589 8.86 15.49 -7.39
C ARG A 589 9.45 16.36 -8.48
N SER A 590 9.86 15.72 -9.61
CA SER A 590 10.21 16.45 -10.82
C SER A 590 9.08 17.36 -11.24
N ALA A 591 9.38 18.62 -11.53
CA ALA A 591 8.41 19.55 -12.08
C ALA A 591 8.04 19.10 -13.50
N LYS A 592 6.77 19.14 -13.82
CA LYS A 592 6.34 19.06 -15.22
C LYS A 592 6.86 20.30 -15.93
N ALA A 593 7.52 20.12 -17.08
CA ALA A 593 8.05 21.24 -17.85
C ALA A 593 6.94 22.10 -18.45
N PHE A 594 5.76 21.48 -18.68
CA PHE A 594 4.60 22.13 -19.26
C PHE A 594 3.37 21.97 -18.38
N THR A 595 2.49 22.96 -18.47
CA THR A 595 1.12 22.95 -17.94
C THR A 595 0.16 23.21 -19.07
N ILE A 596 -1.09 22.86 -18.88
CA ILE A 596 -2.14 23.12 -19.86
C ILE A 596 -3.26 23.94 -19.24
N GLU A 597 -3.85 24.77 -20.06
CA GLU A 597 -5.12 25.45 -19.80
C GLU A 597 -6.12 25.04 -20.86
N THR A 598 -7.35 24.79 -20.47
CA THR A 598 -8.40 24.30 -21.37
C THR A 598 -9.59 25.23 -21.36
N GLY A 599 -10.20 25.41 -22.54
CA GLY A 599 -11.48 26.06 -22.72
C GLY A 599 -12.42 25.15 -23.48
N VAL A 600 -13.70 25.20 -23.17
CA VAL A 600 -14.72 24.35 -23.78
C VAL A 600 -15.93 25.17 -24.15
N ALA A 601 -16.39 25.01 -25.41
CA ALA A 601 -17.71 25.46 -25.85
C ALA A 601 -18.53 24.25 -26.30
N HIS A 602 -19.80 24.20 -25.87
CA HIS A 602 -20.66 23.04 -26.06
C HIS A 602 -22.10 23.50 -26.25
N ALA A 603 -22.76 22.99 -27.29
CA ALA A 603 -24.16 23.31 -27.60
C ALA A 603 -24.88 22.08 -28.13
N ALA A 604 -26.12 21.88 -27.67
CA ALA A 604 -26.97 20.80 -28.15
C ALA A 604 -27.79 21.24 -29.38
N LYS A 605 -28.09 20.30 -30.23
CA LYS A 605 -28.97 20.46 -31.42
C LYS A 605 -30.25 21.22 -31.07
N ASP A 606 -30.67 22.14 -31.96
CA ASP A 606 -31.87 22.98 -31.82
C ASP A 606 -31.93 23.77 -30.50
N GLY A 607 -30.78 23.99 -29.82
CA GLY A 607 -30.74 24.63 -28.51
C GLY A 607 -31.30 23.76 -27.37
N GLY A 608 -31.28 22.45 -27.54
CA GLY A 608 -31.70 21.46 -26.54
C GLY A 608 -30.87 21.48 -25.24
N PHE A 609 -31.33 20.74 -24.21
CA PHE A 609 -30.64 20.64 -22.93
C PHE A 609 -29.60 19.52 -22.87
N ILE A 610 -29.71 18.53 -23.77
CA ILE A 610 -28.87 17.33 -23.78
C ILE A 610 -28.25 17.21 -25.17
N SER A 611 -26.93 17.21 -25.20
CA SER A 611 -26.11 16.98 -26.40
C SER A 611 -25.70 15.54 -26.48
N GLY A 612 -25.67 14.94 -27.67
CA GLY A 612 -25.11 13.62 -27.94
C GLY A 612 -23.61 13.55 -27.80
N ASP A 613 -22.93 14.71 -27.94
CA ASP A 613 -21.50 14.84 -27.70
C ASP A 613 -21.14 14.79 -26.23
N SER A 614 -19.99 14.20 -25.93
CA SER A 614 -19.37 14.24 -24.61
C SER A 614 -17.88 14.54 -24.73
N TYR A 615 -17.28 15.14 -23.70
CA TYR A 615 -15.85 15.40 -23.63
C TYR A 615 -15.28 15.02 -22.27
N SER A 616 -13.99 14.73 -22.21
CA SER A 616 -13.28 14.37 -20.96
C SER A 616 -11.86 14.93 -20.97
N MET A 617 -11.43 15.44 -19.82
CA MET A 617 -10.08 15.93 -19.59
C MET A 617 -9.57 15.34 -18.29
N ILE A 618 -8.51 14.56 -18.35
CA ILE A 618 -7.97 13.83 -17.18
C ILE A 618 -6.44 13.91 -17.12
N SER A 619 -5.93 14.08 -15.91
CA SER A 619 -4.51 13.89 -15.65
C SER A 619 -4.26 12.41 -15.30
N LEU A 620 -3.27 11.82 -15.95
CA LEU A 620 -2.84 10.44 -15.77
C LEU A 620 -1.53 10.38 -14.99
N SER A 621 -1.18 9.17 -14.53
CA SER A 621 0.13 8.90 -13.94
C SER A 621 1.26 9.17 -14.95
N GLY A 622 2.48 9.44 -14.46
CA GLY A 622 3.64 9.70 -15.31
C GLY A 622 3.60 11.05 -16.05
N GLY A 623 2.87 12.05 -15.54
CA GLY A 623 2.88 13.40 -16.11
C GLY A 623 2.10 13.58 -17.41
N LYS A 624 1.30 12.60 -17.83
CA LYS A 624 0.47 12.66 -19.04
C LYS A 624 -0.89 13.30 -18.77
N HIS A 625 -1.42 13.98 -19.78
CA HIS A 625 -2.77 14.54 -19.76
C HIS A 625 -3.54 14.08 -20.99
N ALA A 626 -4.74 13.55 -20.77
CA ALA A 626 -5.62 13.09 -21.83
C ALA A 626 -6.78 14.08 -22.03
N VAL A 627 -7.00 14.45 -23.30
CA VAL A 627 -8.16 15.21 -23.75
C VAL A 627 -8.91 14.37 -24.75
N ALA A 628 -10.20 14.15 -24.55
CA ALA A 628 -10.99 13.30 -25.42
C ALA A 628 -12.36 13.92 -25.72
N ILE A 629 -12.83 13.73 -26.97
CA ILE A 629 -14.19 14.01 -27.42
C ILE A 629 -14.76 12.71 -27.98
N SER A 630 -16.02 12.45 -27.69
CA SER A 630 -16.79 11.36 -28.26
C SER A 630 -18.15 11.89 -28.66
N ASP A 631 -18.57 11.57 -29.88
CA ASP A 631 -19.88 11.85 -30.41
C ASP A 631 -20.64 10.52 -30.53
N GLY A 632 -21.84 10.45 -29.96
CA GLY A 632 -22.71 9.29 -29.95
C GLY A 632 -23.64 9.30 -31.16
N MET A 633 -23.97 8.14 -31.70
CA MET A 633 -24.83 8.02 -32.86
C MET A 633 -26.23 8.60 -32.64
N GLY A 634 -26.63 9.59 -33.43
CA GLY A 634 -27.93 10.24 -33.37
C GLY A 634 -27.95 11.47 -32.46
N ASN A 635 -29.06 11.79 -31.84
CA ASN A 635 -29.23 13.01 -31.04
C ASN A 635 -29.94 12.69 -29.72
N GLY A 636 -29.75 13.54 -28.72
CA GLY A 636 -30.46 13.51 -27.45
C GLY A 636 -29.92 12.50 -26.45
N GLU A 637 -30.77 12.04 -25.53
CA GLU A 637 -30.34 11.29 -24.32
C GLU A 637 -29.62 9.98 -24.63
N ARG A 638 -30.02 9.24 -25.65
CA ARG A 638 -29.40 7.98 -26.04
C ARG A 638 -27.96 8.20 -26.52
N ALA A 639 -27.74 9.13 -27.45
CA ALA A 639 -26.41 9.48 -27.96
C ALA A 639 -25.51 10.00 -26.84
N HIS A 640 -26.06 10.80 -25.92
CA HIS A 640 -25.34 11.28 -24.74
C HIS A 640 -24.87 10.14 -23.84
N ILE A 641 -25.74 9.16 -23.56
CA ILE A 641 -25.35 8.01 -22.71
C ILE A 641 -24.21 7.23 -23.37
N GLU A 642 -24.28 7.00 -24.67
CA GLU A 642 -23.27 6.23 -25.42
C GLU A 642 -21.91 6.93 -25.46
N SER A 643 -21.85 8.21 -25.80
CA SER A 643 -20.62 8.99 -25.82
C SER A 643 -20.00 9.12 -24.44
N LYS A 644 -20.81 9.36 -23.41
CA LYS A 644 -20.38 9.48 -22.02
C LYS A 644 -19.83 8.18 -21.46
N GLU A 645 -20.50 7.04 -21.73
CA GLU A 645 -20.02 5.73 -21.30
C GLU A 645 -18.70 5.34 -21.99
N THR A 646 -18.59 5.64 -23.29
CA THR A 646 -17.33 5.47 -24.04
C THR A 646 -16.17 6.18 -23.36
N LEU A 647 -16.35 7.47 -23.03
CA LEU A 647 -15.32 8.27 -22.36
C LEU A 647 -15.07 7.80 -20.93
N MET A 648 -16.10 7.41 -20.18
CA MET A 648 -15.96 6.90 -18.82
C MET A 648 -15.17 5.59 -18.76
N LEU A 649 -15.43 4.67 -19.69
CA LEU A 649 -14.67 3.42 -19.81
C LEU A 649 -13.22 3.71 -20.19
N LEU A 650 -13.01 4.54 -21.22
CA LEU A 650 -11.68 4.95 -21.65
C LEU A 650 -10.88 5.58 -20.50
N GLN A 651 -11.50 6.50 -19.75
CA GLN A 651 -10.90 7.14 -18.59
C GLN A 651 -10.43 6.12 -17.54
N LYS A 652 -11.29 5.19 -17.15
CA LYS A 652 -10.95 4.16 -16.16
C LYS A 652 -9.82 3.26 -16.61
N ILE A 653 -9.82 2.87 -17.90
CA ILE A 653 -8.79 2.00 -18.47
C ILE A 653 -7.45 2.75 -18.54
N LEU A 654 -7.44 4.00 -18.99
CA LEU A 654 -6.22 4.82 -19.04
C LEU A 654 -5.67 5.13 -17.63
N GLN A 655 -6.54 5.39 -16.65
CA GLN A 655 -6.14 5.60 -15.25
C GLN A 655 -5.54 4.35 -14.60
N SER A 656 -5.87 3.15 -15.07
CA SER A 656 -5.24 1.91 -14.62
C SER A 656 -3.85 1.66 -15.21
N GLY A 657 -3.35 2.57 -16.08
CA GLY A 657 -2.02 2.45 -16.69
C GLY A 657 -1.96 1.58 -17.94
N ILE A 658 -3.09 1.17 -18.48
CA ILE A 658 -3.16 0.41 -19.75
C ILE A 658 -2.77 1.33 -20.92
N GLU A 659 -1.98 0.79 -21.85
CA GLU A 659 -1.52 1.50 -23.05
C GLU A 659 -2.70 2.02 -23.89
N GLU A 660 -2.55 3.19 -24.49
CA GLU A 660 -3.60 3.93 -25.18
C GLU A 660 -4.29 3.11 -26.30
N LYS A 661 -3.49 2.40 -27.11
CA LYS A 661 -4.01 1.53 -28.19
C LYS A 661 -4.88 0.39 -27.67
N LEU A 662 -4.41 -0.25 -26.60
CA LEU A 662 -5.12 -1.36 -25.98
C LEU A 662 -6.38 -0.85 -25.26
N ALA A 663 -6.33 0.33 -24.66
CA ALA A 663 -7.48 0.99 -24.04
C ALA A 663 -8.62 1.20 -25.05
N ILE A 664 -8.30 1.75 -26.23
CA ILE A 664 -9.30 1.98 -27.29
C ILE A 664 -9.85 0.65 -27.83
N LYS A 665 -8.99 -0.34 -28.08
CA LYS A 665 -9.43 -1.68 -28.50
C LYS A 665 -10.37 -2.30 -27.45
N SER A 666 -10.07 -2.17 -26.18
CA SER A 666 -10.92 -2.67 -25.09
C SER A 666 -12.28 -1.96 -25.05
N VAL A 667 -12.29 -0.63 -25.19
CA VAL A 667 -13.54 0.14 -25.25
C VAL A 667 -14.39 -0.30 -26.45
N ASN A 668 -13.79 -0.40 -27.66
CA ASN A 668 -14.48 -0.88 -28.86
C ASN A 668 -15.12 -2.25 -28.64
N SER A 669 -14.39 -3.13 -28.03
CA SER A 669 -14.82 -4.50 -27.75
C SER A 669 -15.98 -4.58 -26.77
N ILE A 670 -15.92 -3.80 -25.69
CA ILE A 670 -16.99 -3.74 -24.69
C ILE A 670 -18.27 -3.18 -25.31
N LEU A 671 -18.15 -2.13 -26.11
CA LEU A 671 -19.30 -1.52 -26.78
C LEU A 671 -19.93 -2.47 -27.82
N SER A 672 -19.10 -3.15 -28.61
CA SER A 672 -19.59 -4.14 -29.61
C SER A 672 -20.31 -5.35 -29.00
N LEU A 673 -19.98 -5.74 -27.77
CA LEU A 673 -20.63 -6.84 -27.05
C LEU A 673 -21.96 -6.46 -26.39
N ARG A 674 -22.16 -5.17 -26.16
CA ARG A 674 -23.26 -4.67 -25.33
C ARG A 674 -24.60 -4.50 -26.07
N THR A 675 -24.55 -4.39 -27.39
CA THR A 675 -25.71 -4.01 -28.19
C THR A 675 -25.98 -4.99 -29.33
N THR A 676 -27.25 -5.37 -29.49
CA THR A 676 -27.78 -6.09 -30.65
C THR A 676 -28.07 -5.16 -31.84
N ASP A 677 -28.11 -3.86 -31.59
CA ASP A 677 -28.32 -2.82 -32.60
C ASP A 677 -26.98 -2.21 -33.00
N GLU A 678 -26.83 -1.74 -34.23
CA GLU A 678 -25.65 -1.05 -34.73
C GLU A 678 -25.51 0.29 -34.01
N ILE A 679 -24.66 0.33 -32.95
CA ILE A 679 -24.32 1.51 -32.15
C ILE A 679 -22.89 1.89 -32.42
N PHE A 680 -22.68 3.10 -32.90
CA PHE A 680 -21.38 3.65 -33.23
C PHE A 680 -21.13 4.89 -32.40
N SER A 681 -19.88 5.05 -31.97
CA SER A 681 -19.41 6.26 -31.32
C SER A 681 -18.08 6.67 -31.94
N THR A 682 -17.90 7.95 -32.17
CA THR A 682 -16.59 8.46 -32.56
C THR A 682 -15.73 8.64 -31.33
N LEU A 683 -14.41 8.63 -31.50
CA LEU A 683 -13.47 8.96 -30.44
C LEU A 683 -12.32 9.77 -31.01
N ASP A 684 -12.12 10.95 -30.47
CA ASP A 684 -10.93 11.79 -30.70
C ASP A 684 -10.18 11.88 -29.36
N LEU A 685 -9.00 11.27 -29.25
CA LEU A 685 -8.15 11.28 -28.07
C LEU A 685 -6.81 11.92 -28.36
N ALA A 686 -6.44 12.95 -27.57
CA ALA A 686 -5.12 13.53 -27.53
C ALA A 686 -4.47 13.23 -26.18
N MET A 687 -3.34 12.51 -26.19
CA MET A 687 -2.50 12.24 -25.04
C MET A 687 -1.29 13.15 -25.07
N ILE A 688 -1.20 14.08 -24.13
CA ILE A 688 -0.14 15.09 -24.06
C ILE A 688 0.80 14.71 -22.91
N ASP A 689 2.08 14.53 -23.20
CA ASP A 689 3.11 14.38 -22.18
C ASP A 689 3.54 15.76 -21.69
N LEU A 690 3.43 16.03 -20.40
CA LEU A 690 3.73 17.35 -19.81
C LEU A 690 5.22 17.54 -19.49
N GLN A 691 6.06 16.54 -19.77
CA GLN A 691 7.51 16.67 -19.63
C GLN A 691 8.14 17.27 -20.88
N ASP A 692 7.78 16.77 -22.05
CA ASP A 692 8.37 17.18 -23.32
C ASP A 692 7.39 17.86 -24.28
N ALA A 693 6.10 17.95 -23.93
CA ALA A 693 4.99 18.41 -24.75
C ALA A 693 4.77 17.58 -26.02
N SER A 694 5.21 16.31 -26.07
CA SER A 694 4.82 15.41 -27.13
C SER A 694 3.34 15.05 -27.01
N ALA A 695 2.63 15.03 -28.13
CA ALA A 695 1.23 14.69 -28.17
C ALA A 695 0.98 13.54 -29.13
N LYS A 696 0.29 12.50 -28.66
CA LYS A 696 -0.17 11.37 -29.44
C LYS A 696 -1.67 11.52 -29.70
N PHE A 697 -2.06 11.45 -30.94
CA PHE A 697 -3.44 11.55 -31.39
C PHE A 697 -3.93 10.18 -31.87
N LEU A 698 -5.02 9.73 -31.28
CA LEU A 698 -5.71 8.50 -31.61
C LEU A 698 -7.15 8.85 -31.98
N LYS A 699 -7.42 8.82 -33.29
CA LYS A 699 -8.68 9.26 -33.88
C LYS A 699 -9.43 8.06 -34.46
N VAL A 700 -10.68 7.87 -34.06
CA VAL A 700 -11.52 6.75 -34.48
C VAL A 700 -12.86 7.29 -34.93
N GLY A 701 -13.08 7.28 -36.24
CA GLY A 701 -14.28 7.85 -36.86
C GLY A 701 -14.45 9.36 -36.67
N SER A 702 -13.40 10.05 -36.17
CA SER A 702 -13.47 11.46 -35.80
C SER A 702 -12.92 12.36 -36.90
N ILE A 703 -13.38 13.61 -36.86
CA ILE A 703 -12.95 14.69 -37.75
C ILE A 703 -11.53 15.16 -37.45
N PRO A 704 -10.92 15.99 -38.32
CA PRO A 704 -9.59 16.56 -38.06
C PRO A 704 -9.55 17.46 -36.84
N SER A 705 -8.42 17.40 -36.09
CA SER A 705 -8.06 18.40 -35.08
C SER A 705 -7.03 19.39 -35.63
N PHE A 706 -6.88 20.53 -35.01
CA PHE A 706 -5.98 21.58 -35.46
C PHE A 706 -5.02 22.03 -34.35
N ILE A 707 -3.77 22.36 -34.75
CA ILE A 707 -2.79 23.01 -33.89
C ILE A 707 -2.53 24.42 -34.43
N LYS A 708 -2.90 25.42 -33.67
CA LYS A 708 -2.62 26.81 -33.95
C LYS A 708 -1.29 27.22 -33.29
N ARG A 709 -0.32 27.61 -34.07
CA ARG A 709 0.98 28.12 -33.64
C ARG A 709 1.19 29.55 -34.20
N GLY A 710 0.86 30.56 -33.42
CA GLY A 710 0.78 31.91 -33.86
C GLY A 710 -0.25 32.07 -35.00
N LYS A 711 0.20 32.38 -36.19
CA LYS A 711 -0.65 32.50 -37.40
C LYS A 711 -0.73 31.21 -38.23
N THR A 712 0.09 30.21 -37.93
CA THR A 712 0.11 28.97 -38.70
C THR A 712 -0.84 27.97 -38.06
N VAL A 713 -1.61 27.25 -38.90
CA VAL A 713 -2.56 26.23 -38.46
C VAL A 713 -2.21 24.91 -39.14
N LYS A 714 -1.86 23.91 -38.33
CA LYS A 714 -1.56 22.56 -38.79
C LYS A 714 -2.78 21.66 -38.54
N LYS A 715 -3.15 20.84 -39.54
CA LYS A 715 -4.22 19.86 -39.45
C LYS A 715 -3.66 18.52 -38.98
N ILE A 716 -4.36 17.84 -38.07
CA ILE A 716 -4.11 16.47 -37.60
C ILE A 716 -5.30 15.63 -38.04
N GLN A 717 -5.03 14.56 -38.79
CA GLN A 717 -6.04 13.67 -39.34
C GLN A 717 -5.56 12.23 -39.25
N SER A 718 -6.49 11.28 -39.06
CA SER A 718 -6.31 9.85 -39.16
C SER A 718 -7.49 9.26 -39.96
N SER A 719 -7.33 8.08 -40.53
CA SER A 719 -8.32 7.42 -41.41
C SER A 719 -9.03 6.23 -40.71
N ASN A 720 -9.00 6.12 -39.40
CA ASN A 720 -9.64 5.04 -38.69
C ASN A 720 -11.17 5.14 -38.73
N LEU A 721 -11.85 4.01 -38.87
CA LEU A 721 -13.32 3.92 -38.85
C LEU A 721 -13.90 4.07 -37.43
N PRO A 722 -15.18 4.48 -37.26
CA PRO A 722 -15.82 4.62 -35.96
C PRO A 722 -15.79 3.36 -35.09
N ILE A 723 -15.85 3.54 -33.78
CA ILE A 723 -15.90 2.45 -32.79
C ILE A 723 -17.24 1.69 -32.94
N GLY A 724 -17.17 0.35 -32.89
CA GLY A 724 -18.37 -0.52 -32.97
C GLY A 724 -18.68 -1.06 -34.36
N ILE A 725 -18.08 -0.53 -35.44
CA ILE A 725 -18.32 -0.99 -36.81
C ILE A 725 -17.51 -2.24 -37.17
N ILE A 726 -16.25 -2.29 -36.76
CA ILE A 726 -15.31 -3.37 -37.09
C ILE A 726 -14.77 -4.02 -35.84
N HIS A 727 -14.77 -5.36 -35.82
CA HIS A 727 -14.27 -6.15 -34.70
C HIS A 727 -12.74 -6.12 -34.60
N GLU A 728 -12.01 -6.07 -35.70
CA GLU A 728 -10.55 -5.93 -35.75
C GLU A 728 -10.18 -4.64 -36.48
N PHE A 729 -9.59 -3.69 -35.78
CA PHE A 729 -8.98 -2.53 -36.40
C PHE A 729 -7.65 -2.20 -35.73
N ASP A 730 -6.70 -1.76 -36.54
CA ASP A 730 -5.45 -1.21 -36.00
C ASP A 730 -5.62 0.30 -35.83
N VAL A 731 -5.29 0.78 -34.63
CA VAL A 731 -5.41 2.21 -34.29
C VAL A 731 -4.16 2.94 -34.81
N GLU A 732 -4.34 3.78 -35.82
CA GLU A 732 -3.28 4.67 -36.27
C GLU A 732 -3.02 5.76 -35.23
N VAL A 733 -1.76 5.91 -34.81
CA VAL A 733 -1.31 6.93 -33.86
C VAL A 733 -0.51 7.98 -34.58
N VAL A 734 -0.99 9.21 -34.55
CA VAL A 734 -0.25 10.36 -35.09
C VAL A 734 0.46 11.03 -33.92
N THR A 735 1.78 11.21 -34.01
CA THR A 735 2.57 11.88 -32.97
C THR A 735 3.02 13.26 -33.45
N GLU A 736 2.85 14.27 -32.62
CA GLU A 736 3.24 15.65 -32.90
C GLU A 736 3.96 16.28 -31.71
N GLN A 737 4.92 17.14 -32.01
CA GLN A 737 5.64 17.91 -31.02
C GLN A 737 4.99 19.29 -30.82
N LEU A 738 4.31 19.46 -29.67
CA LEU A 738 3.74 20.75 -29.27
C LEU A 738 4.82 21.67 -28.67
N LYS A 739 4.52 22.95 -28.63
CA LYS A 739 5.38 23.98 -28.03
C LYS A 739 4.57 24.88 -27.11
N ALA A 740 5.25 25.51 -26.18
CA ALA A 740 4.61 26.54 -25.35
C ALA A 740 3.99 27.65 -26.23
N GLY A 741 2.75 27.97 -25.95
CA GLY A 741 1.94 28.92 -26.72
C GLY A 741 1.10 28.27 -27.83
N ASP A 742 1.26 26.96 -28.13
CA ASP A 742 0.39 26.29 -29.07
C ASP A 742 -1.01 26.10 -28.49
N LEU A 743 -2.02 26.20 -29.35
CA LEU A 743 -3.42 25.85 -29.05
C LEU A 743 -3.78 24.61 -29.84
N LEU A 744 -4.07 23.52 -29.14
CA LEU A 744 -4.68 22.33 -29.70
C LEU A 744 -6.20 22.52 -29.69
N ILE A 745 -6.82 22.40 -30.86
CA ILE A 745 -8.25 22.59 -31.06
C ILE A 745 -8.83 21.27 -31.55
N MET A 746 -9.69 20.67 -30.75
CA MET A 746 -10.44 19.46 -31.04
C MET A 746 -11.92 19.84 -31.13
N MET A 747 -12.69 19.20 -32.02
CA MET A 747 -14.10 19.54 -32.23
C MET A 747 -14.90 18.32 -32.69
N SER A 748 -16.22 18.36 -32.55
CA SER A 748 -17.14 17.39 -33.14
C SER A 748 -17.52 17.75 -34.58
N ASP A 749 -18.14 16.82 -35.30
CA ASP A 749 -18.54 17.01 -36.72
C ASP A 749 -19.57 18.13 -36.87
N GLY A 750 -20.48 18.30 -35.89
CA GLY A 750 -21.42 19.40 -35.88
C GLY A 750 -20.75 20.77 -35.92
N VAL A 751 -19.50 20.90 -35.43
CA VAL A 751 -18.70 22.14 -35.57
C VAL A 751 -17.95 22.18 -36.90
N PHE A 752 -17.34 21.05 -37.29
CA PHE A 752 -16.46 20.97 -38.44
C PHE A 752 -17.17 21.12 -39.79
N GLU A 753 -18.36 20.50 -39.93
CA GLU A 753 -19.16 20.53 -41.17
C GLU A 753 -19.75 21.89 -41.50
N GLY A 754 -19.31 22.93 -40.95
CA GLY A 754 -19.44 24.34 -41.32
C GLY A 754 -20.64 24.77 -42.18
N PRO A 755 -20.53 25.84 -42.91
CA PRO A 755 -21.64 26.32 -43.76
C PRO A 755 -21.83 25.43 -44.99
N LYS A 756 -23.06 25.05 -45.34
CA LYS A 756 -23.46 24.18 -46.47
C LYS A 756 -22.99 24.69 -47.85
N HIS A 757 -22.54 25.94 -47.98
CA HIS A 757 -22.09 26.56 -49.23
C HIS A 757 -20.57 26.54 -49.43
N VAL A 758 -19.84 25.89 -48.53
CA VAL A 758 -18.36 25.79 -48.58
C VAL A 758 -18.00 24.42 -49.14
N GLU A 759 -17.26 24.36 -50.25
CA GLU A 759 -16.80 23.10 -50.84
C GLU A 759 -15.66 22.44 -50.07
N ASN A 760 -14.89 23.21 -49.26
CA ASN A 760 -13.73 22.69 -48.53
C ASN A 760 -13.73 23.21 -47.08
N TYR A 761 -14.30 22.41 -46.19
CA TYR A 761 -14.38 22.72 -44.76
C TYR A 761 -13.01 22.83 -44.10
N ASP A 762 -12.02 22.06 -44.52
CA ASP A 762 -10.65 22.10 -44.01
C ASP A 762 -10.01 23.48 -44.21
N LEU A 763 -10.08 23.99 -45.40
CA LEU A 763 -9.51 25.29 -45.73
C LEU A 763 -10.25 26.43 -45.03
N TRP A 764 -11.58 26.33 -44.97
CA TRP A 764 -12.42 27.31 -44.26
C TRP A 764 -12.05 27.37 -42.77
N MET A 765 -12.03 26.19 -42.09
CA MET A 765 -11.72 26.09 -40.67
C MET A 765 -10.29 26.58 -40.38
N LYS A 766 -9.30 26.14 -41.16
CA LYS A 766 -7.91 26.63 -41.02
C LYS A 766 -7.81 28.15 -41.12
N ARG A 767 -8.53 28.75 -42.05
CA ARG A 767 -8.55 30.19 -42.22
C ARG A 767 -9.16 30.90 -41.02
N LYS A 768 -10.32 30.39 -40.54
CA LYS A 768 -11.01 30.98 -39.41
C LYS A 768 -10.18 30.90 -38.13
N ILE A 769 -9.60 29.71 -37.85
CA ILE A 769 -8.67 29.54 -36.70
C ILE A 769 -7.46 30.45 -36.81
N GLY A 770 -6.91 30.67 -38.04
CA GLY A 770 -5.77 31.54 -38.26
C GLY A 770 -6.09 33.04 -38.09
N GLU A 771 -7.33 33.46 -38.31
CA GLU A 771 -7.81 34.83 -38.16
C GLU A 771 -8.04 35.22 -36.67
N LEU A 772 -8.14 34.28 -35.75
CA LEU A 772 -8.33 34.54 -34.31
C LEU A 772 -7.14 35.26 -33.71
N ALA A 773 -7.39 36.42 -33.09
CA ALA A 773 -6.33 37.27 -32.51
C ALA A 773 -6.01 36.90 -31.05
N THR A 774 -6.94 36.19 -30.37
CA THR A 774 -6.79 35.80 -28.97
C THR A 774 -6.05 34.46 -28.84
N ASP A 775 -5.39 34.29 -27.69
CA ASP A 775 -4.71 33.06 -27.29
C ASP A 775 -5.33 32.47 -25.98
N ASP A 776 -6.44 33.05 -25.50
CA ASP A 776 -7.18 32.48 -24.38
C ASP A 776 -8.00 31.28 -24.86
N PRO A 777 -7.84 30.08 -24.26
CA PRO A 777 -8.47 28.89 -24.78
C PRO A 777 -10.01 28.91 -24.68
N GLN A 778 -10.58 29.56 -23.67
CA GLN A 778 -12.03 29.66 -23.54
C GLN A 778 -12.60 30.62 -24.60
N GLU A 779 -11.97 31.78 -24.76
CA GLU A 779 -12.36 32.77 -25.76
C GLU A 779 -12.25 32.22 -27.19
N VAL A 780 -11.21 31.43 -27.47
CA VAL A 780 -11.04 30.74 -28.78
C VAL A 780 -12.16 29.72 -29.00
N ALA A 781 -12.52 28.93 -28.01
CA ALA A 781 -13.59 27.95 -28.12
C ALA A 781 -14.93 28.64 -28.41
N ASP A 782 -15.25 29.69 -27.68
CA ASP A 782 -16.49 30.47 -27.82
C ASP A 782 -16.56 31.15 -29.19
N LEU A 783 -15.47 31.77 -29.67
CA LEU A 783 -15.41 32.44 -30.98
C LEU A 783 -15.56 31.46 -32.15
N ILE A 784 -14.97 30.25 -32.06
CA ILE A 784 -15.15 29.21 -33.08
C ILE A 784 -16.62 28.78 -33.11
N MET A 785 -17.21 28.54 -31.97
CA MET A 785 -18.62 28.13 -31.84
C MET A 785 -19.54 29.22 -32.42
N GLU A 786 -19.36 30.46 -32.04
CA GLU A 786 -20.16 31.60 -32.53
C GLU A 786 -20.05 31.77 -34.06
N GLU A 787 -18.82 31.66 -34.62
CA GLU A 787 -18.62 31.79 -36.05
C GLU A 787 -19.31 30.69 -36.84
N VAL A 788 -19.26 29.45 -36.38
CA VAL A 788 -19.97 28.30 -36.97
C VAL A 788 -21.50 28.52 -36.93
N ILE A 789 -22.06 28.87 -35.77
CA ILE A 789 -23.51 29.14 -35.60
C ILE A 789 -23.94 30.31 -36.52
N ARG A 790 -23.16 31.39 -36.57
CA ARG A 790 -23.42 32.52 -37.44
C ARG A 790 -23.43 32.13 -38.92
N SER A 791 -22.50 31.24 -39.32
CA SER A 791 -22.42 30.76 -40.70
C SER A 791 -23.59 29.90 -41.13
N ARG A 792 -24.31 29.31 -40.16
CA ARG A 792 -25.53 28.52 -40.34
C ARG A 792 -26.84 29.31 -40.09
N SER A 793 -26.79 30.60 -40.24
CA SER A 793 -27.98 31.47 -40.03
C SER A 793 -28.53 31.41 -38.61
N ASN A 794 -27.69 31.20 -37.62
CA ASN A 794 -27.97 31.06 -36.18
C ASN A 794 -28.81 29.78 -35.83
N MET A 795 -28.74 28.74 -36.67
CA MET A 795 -29.32 27.44 -36.36
C MET A 795 -28.26 26.44 -35.92
N ILE A 796 -28.57 25.69 -34.88
CA ILE A 796 -27.74 24.59 -34.39
C ILE A 796 -28.30 23.30 -34.97
N GLU A 797 -27.78 22.87 -36.11
CA GLU A 797 -28.32 21.74 -36.86
C GLU A 797 -27.87 20.38 -36.32
N ASP A 798 -26.81 20.34 -35.51
CA ASP A 798 -26.29 19.15 -34.85
C ASP A 798 -25.65 19.50 -33.52
N ASP A 799 -25.34 18.48 -32.71
CA ASP A 799 -24.60 18.62 -31.46
C ASP A 799 -23.20 19.18 -31.75
N MET A 800 -22.76 20.13 -30.96
CA MET A 800 -21.54 20.89 -31.23
C MET A 800 -20.65 20.96 -30.00
N THR A 801 -19.42 20.50 -30.14
CA THR A 801 -18.42 20.56 -29.05
C THR A 801 -17.08 21.02 -29.59
N VAL A 802 -16.48 22.01 -28.92
CA VAL A 802 -15.11 22.49 -29.18
C VAL A 802 -14.32 22.43 -27.87
N VAL A 803 -13.19 21.75 -27.87
CA VAL A 803 -12.23 21.73 -26.77
C VAL A 803 -10.91 22.34 -27.24
N VAL A 804 -10.48 23.41 -26.58
CA VAL A 804 -9.22 24.09 -26.86
C VAL A 804 -8.26 23.89 -25.70
N THR A 805 -7.06 23.43 -25.98
CA THR A 805 -6.02 23.17 -24.98
C THR A 805 -4.77 24.00 -25.28
N LYS A 806 -4.40 24.92 -24.41
CA LYS A 806 -3.21 25.75 -24.51
C LYS A 806 -2.05 25.12 -23.74
N ILE A 807 -0.91 25.00 -24.39
CA ILE A 807 0.32 24.51 -23.77
C ILE A 807 1.09 25.70 -23.22
N LYS A 808 1.46 25.64 -21.94
CA LYS A 808 2.27 26.68 -21.26
C LYS A 808 3.50 26.06 -20.62
N HIS A 809 4.59 26.85 -20.53
CA HIS A 809 5.69 26.45 -19.65
C HIS A 809 5.25 26.46 -18.20
N ASN A 810 5.59 25.41 -17.48
CA ASN A 810 5.40 25.37 -16.03
C ASN A 810 6.55 26.12 -15.35
N THR A 811 6.27 27.30 -14.80
CA THR A 811 7.23 28.05 -13.99
C THR A 811 6.87 27.84 -12.52
N PRO A 812 7.74 27.18 -11.72
CA PRO A 812 7.50 27.01 -10.29
C PRO A 812 7.28 28.37 -9.60
N LYS A 813 6.45 28.41 -8.58
CA LYS A 813 6.10 29.67 -7.88
C LYS A 813 7.32 30.41 -7.34
N TRP A 814 8.35 29.69 -6.88
CA TRP A 814 9.59 30.30 -6.40
C TRP A 814 10.44 30.94 -7.50
N ALA A 815 10.29 30.53 -8.76
CA ALA A 815 10.98 31.10 -9.89
C ALA A 815 10.39 32.47 -10.34
N THR A 816 9.23 32.84 -9.82
CA THR A 816 8.53 34.10 -10.16
C THR A 816 8.83 35.23 -9.19
N ILE A 817 9.80 35.10 -8.28
CA ILE A 817 10.24 36.22 -7.42
C ILE A 817 10.87 37.27 -8.30
N PRO A 818 10.26 38.44 -8.43
CA PRO A 818 10.85 39.50 -9.27
C PRO A 818 12.15 39.98 -8.61
N VAL A 819 13.26 39.65 -9.22
CA VAL A 819 14.54 40.28 -8.86
C VAL A 819 14.44 41.75 -9.32
N HIS A 820 14.19 42.63 -8.37
CA HIS A 820 14.34 44.06 -8.66
C HIS A 820 15.78 44.33 -9.13
N LYS A 821 15.96 44.55 -10.43
CA LYS A 821 17.20 45.04 -10.95
C LYS A 821 17.43 46.40 -10.29
N TYR A 822 18.34 46.43 -9.33
CA TYR A 822 18.90 47.69 -8.88
C TYR A 822 19.52 48.37 -10.11
N GLN A 823 18.81 49.32 -10.69
CA GLN A 823 19.44 50.27 -11.60
C GLN A 823 20.49 51.02 -10.78
N LYS A 824 21.77 50.73 -11.01
CA LYS A 824 22.85 51.63 -10.63
C LYS A 824 22.56 52.95 -11.32
N GLN A 825 22.12 53.93 -10.55
CA GLN A 825 22.21 55.34 -10.99
C GLN A 825 23.69 55.68 -11.12
N ALA A 826 24.12 55.96 -12.35
CA ALA A 826 25.42 56.49 -12.68
C ALA A 826 25.48 57.99 -12.32
#